data_9d0d784975cd1290ad7a3a974350a976
#
_entry.id   9d0d784975cd1290ad7a3a974350a976
#
_cell.length_a   1.000
_cell.length_b   1.000
_cell.length_c   1.000
_cell.angle_alpha   90.00
_cell.angle_beta   90.00
_cell.angle_gamma   90.00
#
_symmetry.space_group_name_H-M   'P 1'
#
loop_
_entity.id
_entity.type
_entity.pdbx_description
1 polymer ?
#
loop_
_entity_poly.entity_id
_entity_poly.type
_entity_poly.pdbx_seq_one_letter_code
_entity_poly.pdbx_strand_id
1 'polypeptide(L)'
;MNRRSEVVADTRLLGMPFARELCRATDEWLAELWREAVADVPLKKRAALVAIGGYGRGELAPYSDLDVVLLHDGAKNIDEFAAKIWYPIWDANVKLGHSVSTIKQIVELARTELDTATAILTARHVAGDEELTRELRETAAKAWKASTKSRLPELMRRVRERQATHGETAFLLEPNLKEGYGGLRDIHALTWAEMGGVEISTSDRATLDAGTDVITSVRVALHRCVERPNEVLHLEEQDAVAAACGYRSADALVSSLSNAARAIAWVGDEVWARVQAESSPVRPDVALAPGVLLKNGEVHIDEAVEVSADPSLVLRVAASAARQRTRIDRVSLDRLAQQSPPMPSPWPAGAIDDLVGLLLTGHDAIPILESLDQRGLWVRILPEWAPNRSRPQRNAYHRFTVDRHLWEATANASDLADRVSRPDLLVLGALFHDIGKGYPGDHNDVGVELVGRIAPRLGISHDDMVILQTMVLHHLLLPDVATRRDLSDPATIDFVIERVKTPLVLDLLHCLTVADSLATGPAAWGPWKAGLVDELVGRTHEVLSGTASDRSEWRLFPDAEVLEMMAKGVVTFGVTPDSLTVVSPDRPGTFSRVAAVLTLRGLAVLGARAHSDEQGMAASRFRVQVPAHGPIEWEPVLDDLERALRGELALEPRLAERARTYKRRRRSAGVLAPPRVTYVDGVTSNATIIEVRAPDQHGILHRVTKAMAELGLDIRHASVQTIGDEVVDAFYVRTSSGTPLDDARHRAEVERAILFALGSGT
;
A
#
# COMPACT_ATOMS: atom_id res chain seq x y z
N MET A 1 0.17 -39.94 11.04
CA MET A 1 0.45 -39.06 9.85
C MET A 1 -0.69 -39.00 8.83
N ASN A 2 -1.24 -40.11 8.33
CA ASN A 2 -2.27 -40.11 7.30
C ASN A 2 -3.46 -39.19 7.60
N ARG A 3 -3.99 -39.25 8.85
CA ARG A 3 -5.12 -38.42 9.26
C ARG A 3 -4.82 -36.91 9.19
N ARG A 4 -3.61 -36.49 9.56
CA ARG A 4 -3.20 -35.09 9.44
C ARG A 4 -3.25 -34.59 8.00
N SER A 5 -2.75 -35.42 7.04
CA SER A 5 -2.82 -35.12 5.62
C SER A 5 -4.25 -35.08 5.07
N GLU A 6 -5.12 -35.96 5.57
CA GLU A 6 -6.54 -35.96 5.23
C GLU A 6 -7.25 -34.67 5.68
N VAL A 7 -6.96 -34.20 6.90
CA VAL A 7 -7.50 -32.93 7.43
C VAL A 7 -6.98 -31.73 6.60
N VAL A 8 -5.71 -31.71 6.23
CA VAL A 8 -5.16 -30.64 5.37
C VAL A 8 -5.82 -30.63 4.00
N ALA A 9 -6.17 -31.80 3.45
CA ALA A 9 -6.83 -31.94 2.16
C ALA A 9 -8.36 -31.65 2.20
N ASP A 10 -9.00 -31.69 3.37
CA ASP A 10 -10.45 -31.44 3.50
C ASP A 10 -10.78 -29.96 3.37
N THR A 11 -11.14 -29.53 2.16
CA THR A 11 -11.48 -28.13 1.83
C THR A 11 -12.78 -27.63 2.46
N ARG A 12 -13.60 -28.51 3.06
CA ARG A 12 -14.84 -28.11 3.76
C ARG A 12 -14.54 -27.48 5.11
N LEU A 13 -13.39 -27.77 5.70
CA LEU A 13 -12.97 -27.24 6.98
C LEU A 13 -12.10 -25.99 6.77
N LEU A 14 -12.51 -24.88 7.37
CA LEU A 14 -11.78 -23.59 7.40
C LEU A 14 -11.79 -23.04 8.84
N GLY A 15 -10.99 -21.99 9.06
CA GLY A 15 -10.95 -21.24 10.32
C GLY A 15 -10.60 -22.08 11.54
N MET A 16 -11.18 -21.73 12.68
CA MET A 16 -10.94 -22.42 13.95
C MET A 16 -11.41 -23.88 13.97
N PRO A 17 -12.51 -24.29 13.30
CA PRO A 17 -12.86 -25.71 13.14
C PRO A 17 -11.75 -26.55 12.49
N PHE A 18 -11.14 -26.03 11.41
CA PHE A 18 -9.98 -26.67 10.79
C PHE A 18 -8.79 -26.77 11.75
N ALA A 19 -8.44 -25.65 12.40
CA ALA A 19 -7.27 -25.57 13.30
C ALA A 19 -7.38 -26.60 14.46
N ARG A 20 -8.56 -26.70 15.04
CA ARG A 20 -8.85 -27.68 16.13
C ARG A 20 -8.76 -29.11 15.64
N GLU A 21 -9.32 -29.43 14.46
CA GLU A 21 -9.25 -30.78 13.92
C GLU A 21 -7.82 -31.18 13.53
N LEU A 22 -7.04 -30.24 12.98
CA LEU A 22 -5.62 -30.46 12.69
C LEU A 22 -4.82 -30.71 13.99
N CYS A 23 -5.11 -29.94 15.05
CA CYS A 23 -4.51 -30.16 16.36
C CYS A 23 -4.86 -31.56 16.90
N ARG A 24 -6.13 -31.97 16.81
CA ARG A 24 -6.57 -33.29 17.27
C ARG A 24 -5.88 -34.42 16.50
N ALA A 25 -5.81 -34.33 15.17
CA ALA A 25 -5.11 -35.33 14.35
C ALA A 25 -3.60 -35.36 14.65
N THR A 26 -3.02 -34.21 15.03
CA THR A 26 -1.62 -34.10 15.44
C THR A 26 -1.41 -34.72 16.84
N ASP A 27 -2.33 -34.48 17.77
CA ASP A 27 -2.29 -35.05 19.12
C ASP A 27 -2.33 -36.59 19.06
N GLU A 28 -3.23 -37.16 18.24
CA GLU A 28 -3.34 -38.61 18.04
C GLU A 28 -2.03 -39.20 17.53
N TRP A 29 -1.41 -38.56 16.54
CA TRP A 29 -0.12 -39.00 15.99
C TRP A 29 1.01 -38.88 17.02
N LEU A 30 1.13 -37.79 17.75
CA LEU A 30 2.16 -37.61 18.77
C LEU A 30 1.96 -38.56 19.97
N ALA A 31 0.72 -38.88 20.32
CA ALA A 31 0.41 -39.87 21.34
C ALA A 31 0.78 -41.31 20.90
N GLU A 32 0.76 -41.60 19.59
CA GLU A 32 1.32 -42.85 19.06
C GLU A 32 2.83 -42.92 19.23
N LEU A 33 3.55 -41.89 18.78
CA LEU A 33 5.00 -41.77 18.93
C LEU A 33 5.43 -41.87 20.41
N TRP A 34 4.64 -41.25 21.31
CA TRP A 34 4.86 -41.39 22.75
C TRP A 34 4.76 -42.83 23.22
N ARG A 35 3.72 -43.58 22.82
CA ARG A 35 3.54 -44.98 23.19
C ARG A 35 4.68 -45.88 22.72
N GLU A 36 5.15 -45.68 21.50
CA GLU A 36 6.30 -46.37 20.92
C GLU A 36 7.60 -46.03 21.69
N ALA A 37 7.81 -44.74 21.99
CA ALA A 37 8.95 -44.30 22.76
C ALA A 37 9.00 -44.90 24.17
N VAL A 38 7.83 -45.01 24.86
CA VAL A 38 7.72 -45.64 26.16
C VAL A 38 8.04 -47.13 26.12
N ALA A 39 7.62 -47.84 25.05
CA ALA A 39 7.93 -49.26 24.86
C ALA A 39 9.43 -49.50 24.65
N ASP A 40 10.09 -48.62 23.91
CA ASP A 40 11.53 -48.74 23.64
C ASP A 40 12.45 -48.26 24.78
N VAL A 41 12.05 -47.14 25.43
CA VAL A 41 12.83 -46.45 26.46
C VAL A 41 11.94 -46.17 27.67
N PRO A 42 11.73 -47.15 28.57
CA PRO A 42 10.87 -46.96 29.75
C PRO A 42 11.42 -45.87 30.68
N LEU A 43 10.58 -44.90 31.02
CA LEU A 43 10.91 -43.84 31.97
C LEU A 43 10.56 -44.27 33.41
N LYS A 44 11.49 -44.06 34.37
CA LYS A 44 11.27 -44.32 35.80
C LYS A 44 10.69 -43.11 36.54
N LYS A 45 10.61 -41.97 35.88
CA LYS A 45 10.14 -40.70 36.42
C LYS A 45 8.98 -40.20 35.56
N ARG A 46 8.13 -39.32 36.13
CA ARG A 46 7.05 -38.69 35.38
C ARG A 46 7.62 -37.90 34.19
N ALA A 47 6.95 -37.98 33.08
CA ALA A 47 7.20 -37.14 31.90
C ALA A 47 5.90 -36.90 31.16
N ALA A 48 5.83 -35.77 30.44
CA ALA A 48 4.69 -35.37 29.61
C ALA A 48 5.14 -34.67 28.36
N LEU A 49 4.48 -34.94 27.26
CA LEU A 49 4.60 -34.15 26.03
C LEU A 49 3.52 -33.06 26.05
N VAL A 50 3.93 -31.83 25.94
CA VAL A 50 3.09 -30.64 26.12
C VAL A 50 3.18 -29.75 24.88
N ALA A 51 2.05 -29.44 24.28
CA ALA A 51 1.93 -28.44 23.21
C ALA A 51 1.96 -27.03 23.82
N ILE A 52 2.73 -26.13 23.20
CA ILE A 52 2.83 -24.72 23.60
C ILE A 52 2.60 -23.80 22.39
N GLY A 53 2.62 -22.49 22.58
CA GLY A 53 2.50 -21.53 21.50
C GLY A 53 1.21 -21.70 20.69
N GLY A 54 1.27 -21.61 19.36
CA GLY A 54 0.14 -21.78 18.45
C GLY A 54 -0.52 -23.16 18.52
N TYR A 55 0.30 -24.20 18.68
CA TYR A 55 -0.19 -25.57 18.86
C TYR A 55 -0.89 -25.74 20.23
N GLY A 56 -0.34 -25.12 21.26
CA GLY A 56 -0.98 -25.11 22.59
C GLY A 56 -2.35 -24.41 22.58
N ARG A 57 -2.52 -23.33 21.82
CA ARG A 57 -3.79 -22.61 21.66
C ARG A 57 -4.80 -23.30 20.74
N GLY A 58 -4.40 -24.36 20.04
CA GLY A 58 -5.28 -25.04 19.09
C GLY A 58 -5.43 -24.30 17.75
N GLU A 59 -4.41 -23.54 17.32
CA GLU A 59 -4.45 -22.61 16.19
C GLU A 59 -3.52 -23.05 15.03
N LEU A 60 -3.34 -24.35 14.82
CA LEU A 60 -2.51 -24.84 13.71
C LEU A 60 -3.14 -24.51 12.36
N ALA A 61 -2.34 -23.93 11.46
CA ALA A 61 -2.61 -23.86 10.04
C ALA A 61 -1.90 -25.01 9.30
N PRO A 62 -2.19 -25.28 8.02
CA PRO A 62 -1.68 -26.48 7.30
C PRO A 62 -0.17 -26.69 7.39
N TYR A 63 0.60 -25.63 7.36
CA TYR A 63 2.07 -25.67 7.38
C TYR A 63 2.68 -24.99 8.61
N SER A 64 1.91 -24.90 9.72
CA SER A 64 2.42 -24.37 11.00
C SER A 64 3.49 -25.27 11.59
N ASP A 65 4.44 -24.63 12.28
CA ASP A 65 5.42 -25.29 13.13
C ASP A 65 4.70 -25.97 14.31
N LEU A 66 5.24 -27.05 14.81
CA LEU A 66 4.80 -27.68 16.07
C LEU A 66 5.73 -27.25 17.20
N ASP A 67 5.20 -26.51 18.16
CA ASP A 67 5.94 -26.13 19.36
C ASP A 67 5.56 -27.05 20.52
N VAL A 68 6.53 -27.85 21.00
CA VAL A 68 6.31 -28.83 22.07
C VAL A 68 7.41 -28.77 23.14
N VAL A 69 7.03 -29.12 24.35
CA VAL A 69 7.95 -29.29 25.47
C VAL A 69 7.82 -30.72 26.00
N LEU A 70 8.93 -31.42 26.10
CA LEU A 70 9.03 -32.66 26.86
C LEU A 70 9.36 -32.33 28.30
N LEU A 71 8.33 -32.33 29.16
CA LEU A 71 8.48 -32.13 30.60
C LEU A 71 8.92 -33.43 31.30
N HIS A 72 9.76 -33.31 32.32
CA HIS A 72 10.15 -34.47 33.14
C HIS A 72 10.54 -34.09 34.56
N ASP A 73 10.49 -35.07 35.50
CA ASP A 73 10.91 -34.97 36.87
C ASP A 73 12.32 -35.53 37.13
N GLY A 74 13.29 -35.17 36.26
CA GLY A 74 14.68 -35.62 36.38
C GLY A 74 14.91 -37.08 35.95
N ALA A 75 14.26 -37.49 34.84
CA ALA A 75 14.51 -38.79 34.20
C ALA A 75 15.91 -38.80 33.57
N LYS A 76 16.70 -39.88 33.86
CA LYS A 76 18.11 -39.97 33.43
C LYS A 76 18.31 -40.25 31.94
N ASN A 77 17.35 -40.95 31.32
CA ASN A 77 17.37 -41.33 29.88
C ASN A 77 16.42 -40.50 29.03
N ILE A 78 16.15 -39.27 29.46
CA ILE A 78 15.17 -38.39 28.82
C ILE A 78 15.61 -37.99 27.41
N ASP A 79 16.92 -37.81 27.14
CA ASP A 79 17.43 -37.45 25.84
C ASP A 79 17.25 -38.56 24.80
N GLU A 80 17.46 -39.83 25.22
CA GLU A 80 17.20 -40.99 24.36
C GLU A 80 15.71 -41.14 24.05
N PHE A 81 14.88 -40.93 25.06
CA PHE A 81 13.41 -40.91 24.91
C PHE A 81 12.95 -39.79 23.98
N ALA A 82 13.48 -38.59 24.16
CA ALA A 82 13.19 -37.43 23.32
C ALA A 82 13.52 -37.70 21.84
N ALA A 83 14.66 -38.31 21.57
CA ALA A 83 15.08 -38.67 20.21
C ALA A 83 14.07 -39.59 19.51
N LYS A 84 13.43 -40.53 20.23
CA LYS A 84 12.40 -41.41 19.69
C LYS A 84 11.12 -40.65 19.23
N ILE A 85 10.89 -39.48 19.79
CA ILE A 85 9.74 -38.62 19.40
C ILE A 85 10.16 -37.64 18.29
N TRP A 86 11.36 -37.01 18.40
CA TRP A 86 11.77 -35.94 17.48
C TRP A 86 12.12 -36.46 16.09
N TYR A 87 12.85 -37.57 15.97
CA TYR A 87 13.27 -38.08 14.66
C TYR A 87 12.09 -38.41 13.73
N PRO A 88 11.02 -39.12 14.15
CA PRO A 88 9.86 -39.37 13.30
C PRO A 88 9.14 -38.09 12.85
N ILE A 89 9.17 -37.00 13.65
CA ILE A 89 8.57 -35.71 13.30
C ILE A 89 9.40 -35.04 12.20
N TRP A 90 10.72 -35.07 12.30
CA TRP A 90 11.62 -34.52 11.28
C TRP A 90 11.56 -35.34 9.98
N ASP A 91 11.52 -36.67 10.08
CA ASP A 91 11.38 -37.55 8.91
C ASP A 91 10.06 -37.32 8.16
N ALA A 92 9.04 -36.83 8.89
CA ALA A 92 7.76 -36.43 8.32
C ALA A 92 7.77 -35.02 7.69
N ASN A 93 8.92 -34.34 7.62
CA ASN A 93 9.06 -32.96 7.11
C ASN A 93 8.21 -31.92 7.85
N VAL A 94 7.94 -32.14 9.13
CA VAL A 94 7.21 -31.19 9.97
C VAL A 94 8.22 -30.34 10.75
N LYS A 95 8.11 -29.04 10.63
CA LYS A 95 8.96 -28.11 11.37
C LYS A 95 8.63 -28.18 12.85
N LEU A 96 9.63 -28.39 13.69
CA LEU A 96 9.50 -28.67 15.11
C LEU A 96 10.29 -27.66 15.96
N GLY A 97 9.58 -26.86 16.77
CA GLY A 97 10.13 -26.17 17.92
C GLY A 97 10.03 -27.10 19.13
N HIS A 98 11.15 -27.43 19.74
CA HIS A 98 11.15 -28.40 20.85
C HIS A 98 12.11 -28.01 21.97
N SER A 99 11.77 -28.43 23.18
CA SER A 99 12.67 -28.36 24.31
C SER A 99 12.42 -29.53 25.28
N VAL A 100 13.43 -29.85 26.08
CA VAL A 100 13.35 -30.85 27.17
C VAL A 100 13.65 -30.11 28.45
N SER A 101 12.72 -30.11 29.40
CA SER A 101 12.83 -29.27 30.59
C SER A 101 12.09 -29.85 31.78
N THR A 102 12.56 -29.50 32.97
CA THR A 102 11.73 -29.60 34.19
C THR A 102 10.86 -28.35 34.35
N ILE A 103 9.77 -28.41 35.12
CA ILE A 103 8.93 -27.25 35.42
C ILE A 103 9.76 -26.09 35.98
N LYS A 104 10.72 -26.41 36.90
CA LYS A 104 11.59 -25.40 37.48
C LYS A 104 12.43 -24.66 36.43
N GLN A 105 13.03 -25.39 35.49
CA GLN A 105 13.89 -24.81 34.45
C GLN A 105 13.10 -23.92 33.52
N ILE A 106 11.96 -24.40 32.98
CA ILE A 106 11.17 -23.63 32.01
C ILE A 106 10.50 -22.40 32.66
N VAL A 107 10.09 -22.48 33.91
CA VAL A 107 9.53 -21.32 34.63
C VAL A 107 10.63 -20.31 35.00
N GLU A 108 11.85 -20.76 35.31
CA GLU A 108 12.98 -19.84 35.50
C GLU A 108 13.36 -19.11 34.19
N LEU A 109 13.41 -19.84 33.08
CA LEU A 109 13.61 -19.24 31.73
C LEU A 109 12.50 -18.22 31.42
N ALA A 110 11.25 -18.56 31.71
CA ALA A 110 10.10 -17.66 31.53
C ALA A 110 10.19 -16.37 32.37
N ARG A 111 11.01 -16.30 33.41
CA ARG A 111 11.24 -15.06 34.16
C ARG A 111 12.08 -14.05 33.40
N THR A 112 12.92 -14.48 32.51
CA THR A 112 13.82 -13.63 31.70
C THR A 112 13.35 -13.45 30.26
N GLU A 113 12.66 -14.45 29.70
CA GLU A 113 12.22 -14.48 28.31
C GLU A 113 10.70 -14.36 28.20
N LEU A 114 10.23 -13.27 27.58
CA LEU A 114 8.80 -13.02 27.38
C LEU A 114 8.15 -14.06 26.46
N ASP A 115 8.87 -14.53 25.43
CA ASP A 115 8.36 -15.52 24.48
C ASP A 115 8.11 -16.86 25.15
N THR A 116 9.04 -17.32 25.98
CA THR A 116 8.86 -18.53 26.80
C THR A 116 7.71 -18.35 27.79
N ALA A 117 7.64 -17.20 28.47
CA ALA A 117 6.57 -16.90 29.41
C ALA A 117 5.17 -16.99 28.78
N THR A 118 5.00 -16.36 27.60
CA THR A 118 3.71 -16.35 26.88
C THR A 118 3.38 -17.70 26.24
N ALA A 119 4.38 -18.46 25.78
CA ALA A 119 4.19 -19.77 25.18
C ALA A 119 3.64 -20.80 26.20
N ILE A 120 4.20 -20.84 27.44
CA ILE A 120 3.77 -21.80 28.45
C ILE A 120 2.42 -21.47 29.11
N LEU A 121 1.93 -20.22 28.98
CA LEU A 121 0.59 -19.85 29.50
C LEU A 121 -0.53 -20.67 28.84
N THR A 122 -0.30 -21.07 27.59
CA THR A 122 -1.27 -21.84 26.80
C THR A 122 -0.86 -23.31 26.65
N ALA A 123 -0.04 -23.80 27.60
CA ALA A 123 0.41 -25.18 27.61
C ALA A 123 -0.78 -26.18 27.66
N ARG A 124 -0.78 -27.16 26.76
CA ARG A 124 -1.84 -28.15 26.58
C ARG A 124 -1.25 -29.55 26.56
N HIS A 125 -1.88 -30.47 27.32
CA HIS A 125 -1.46 -31.86 27.37
C HIS A 125 -1.63 -32.58 26.03
N VAL A 126 -0.64 -33.36 25.63
CA VAL A 126 -0.65 -34.21 24.43
C VAL A 126 -0.52 -35.70 24.81
N ALA A 127 0.48 -36.04 25.63
CA ALA A 127 0.69 -37.43 26.07
C ALA A 127 1.51 -37.48 27.37
N GLY A 128 1.45 -38.62 28.05
CA GLY A 128 2.20 -38.88 29.28
C GLY A 128 1.45 -38.53 30.54
N ASP A 129 2.12 -37.90 31.49
CA ASP A 129 1.58 -37.55 32.82
C ASP A 129 0.83 -36.23 32.74
N GLU A 130 -0.51 -36.27 32.76
CA GLU A 130 -1.36 -35.07 32.68
C GLU A 130 -1.20 -34.14 33.90
N GLU A 131 -0.93 -34.71 35.06
CA GLU A 131 -0.71 -33.95 36.28
C GLU A 131 0.50 -33.02 36.15
N LEU A 132 1.57 -33.47 35.51
CA LEU A 132 2.77 -32.67 35.28
C LEU A 132 2.45 -31.47 34.34
N THR A 133 1.58 -31.66 33.37
CA THR A 133 1.10 -30.55 32.50
C THR A 133 0.26 -29.56 33.31
N ARG A 134 -0.61 -30.03 34.18
CA ARG A 134 -1.45 -29.21 35.06
C ARG A 134 -0.58 -28.37 36.01
N GLU A 135 0.41 -28.99 36.64
CA GLU A 135 1.38 -28.31 37.51
C GLU A 135 2.12 -27.17 36.75
N LEU A 136 2.55 -27.41 35.50
CA LEU A 136 3.16 -26.36 34.69
C LEU A 136 2.21 -25.18 34.46
N ARG A 137 0.97 -25.45 34.02
CA ARG A 137 -0.02 -24.40 33.73
C ARG A 137 -0.32 -23.54 34.95
N GLU A 138 -0.55 -24.17 36.09
CA GLU A 138 -0.83 -23.47 37.36
C GLU A 138 0.36 -22.60 37.81
N THR A 139 1.58 -23.16 37.69
CA THR A 139 2.82 -22.44 38.05
C THR A 139 3.06 -21.28 37.11
N ALA A 140 2.89 -21.48 35.80
CA ALA A 140 3.04 -20.44 34.79
C ALA A 140 2.01 -19.30 34.98
N ALA A 141 0.72 -19.64 35.16
CA ALA A 141 -0.32 -18.66 35.38
C ALA A 141 -0.09 -17.83 36.66
N LYS A 142 0.33 -18.49 37.76
CA LYS A 142 0.68 -17.82 39.02
C LYS A 142 1.87 -16.87 38.83
N ALA A 143 2.93 -17.33 38.16
CA ALA A 143 4.12 -16.53 37.89
C ALA A 143 3.81 -15.32 36.99
N TRP A 144 3.02 -15.52 35.94
CA TRP A 144 2.58 -14.47 35.04
C TRP A 144 1.78 -13.40 35.80
N LYS A 145 0.74 -13.79 36.53
CA LYS A 145 -0.09 -12.87 37.30
C LYS A 145 0.72 -12.08 38.34
N ALA A 146 1.71 -12.71 39.00
CA ALA A 146 2.58 -12.04 39.93
C ALA A 146 3.53 -11.01 39.31
N SER A 147 3.90 -11.22 38.03
CA SER A 147 4.82 -10.34 37.29
C SER A 147 4.12 -9.37 36.31
N THR A 148 2.79 -9.33 36.26
CA THR A 148 2.00 -8.57 35.29
C THR A 148 2.40 -7.10 35.23
N LYS A 149 2.55 -6.41 36.37
CA LYS A 149 2.91 -4.98 36.39
C LYS A 149 4.24 -4.66 35.70
N SER A 150 5.21 -5.56 35.71
CA SER A 150 6.50 -5.39 35.05
C SER A 150 6.48 -5.89 33.59
N ARG A 151 5.62 -6.88 33.30
CA ARG A 151 5.56 -7.53 31.97
C ARG A 151 4.68 -6.80 30.97
N LEU A 152 3.58 -6.17 31.40
CA LEU A 152 2.68 -5.45 30.47
C LEU A 152 3.39 -4.34 29.70
N PRO A 153 4.23 -3.47 30.30
CA PRO A 153 4.97 -2.47 29.52
C PRO A 153 5.92 -3.09 28.48
N GLU A 154 6.58 -4.20 28.82
CA GLU A 154 7.43 -4.94 27.89
C GLU A 154 6.62 -5.54 26.73
N LEU A 155 5.48 -6.16 27.03
CA LEU A 155 4.57 -6.73 26.04
C LEU A 155 4.05 -5.64 25.10
N MET A 156 3.60 -4.50 25.61
CA MET A 156 3.15 -3.35 24.83
C MET A 156 4.24 -2.80 23.91
N ARG A 157 5.47 -2.68 24.41
CA ARG A 157 6.60 -2.24 23.59
C ARG A 157 6.84 -3.19 22.42
N ARG A 158 6.88 -4.51 22.66
CA ARG A 158 7.05 -5.52 21.61
C ARG A 158 5.89 -5.53 20.60
N VAL A 159 4.66 -5.32 21.06
CA VAL A 159 3.50 -5.18 20.18
C VAL A 159 3.71 -4.00 19.22
N ARG A 160 4.09 -2.82 19.74
CA ARG A 160 4.32 -1.63 18.91
C ARG A 160 5.48 -1.80 17.93
N GLU A 161 6.60 -2.39 18.36
CA GLU A 161 7.76 -2.66 17.51
C GLU A 161 7.40 -3.61 16.35
N ARG A 162 6.63 -4.65 16.64
CA ARG A 162 6.14 -5.59 15.63
C ARG A 162 5.18 -4.90 14.65
N GLN A 163 4.20 -4.13 15.14
CA GLN A 163 3.25 -3.38 14.33
C GLN A 163 3.97 -2.40 13.39
N ALA A 164 4.97 -1.67 13.87
CA ALA A 164 5.79 -0.77 13.06
C ALA A 164 6.57 -1.50 11.95
N THR A 165 7.00 -2.75 12.22
CA THR A 165 7.76 -3.56 11.25
C THR A 165 6.88 -4.13 10.14
N HIS A 166 5.67 -4.60 10.48
CA HIS A 166 4.81 -5.36 9.56
C HIS A 166 3.64 -4.56 8.96
N GLY A 167 3.43 -3.33 9.42
CA GLY A 167 2.35 -2.45 8.95
C GLY A 167 0.96 -2.91 9.36
N GLU A 168 -0.04 -2.32 8.73
CA GLU A 168 -1.45 -2.45 9.09
C GLU A 168 -2.16 -3.53 8.28
N THR A 169 -2.60 -4.61 8.92
CA THR A 169 -3.40 -5.67 8.26
C THR A 169 -4.71 -5.12 7.68
N ALA A 170 -5.28 -4.12 8.32
CA ALA A 170 -6.56 -3.53 7.97
C ALA A 170 -6.55 -2.79 6.63
N PHE A 171 -5.46 -2.13 6.29
CA PHE A 171 -5.47 -1.13 5.21
C PHE A 171 -4.50 -1.45 4.08
N LEU A 172 -3.51 -2.32 4.31
CA LEU A 172 -2.55 -2.69 3.28
C LEU A 172 -3.19 -3.59 2.22
N LEU A 173 -2.80 -3.38 0.97
CA LEU A 173 -3.25 -4.19 -0.16
C LEU A 173 -2.76 -5.64 -0.08
N GLU A 174 -1.58 -5.86 0.49
CA GLU A 174 -0.97 -7.17 0.76
C GLU A 174 -0.71 -7.32 2.27
N PRO A 175 -1.76 -7.61 3.06
CA PRO A 175 -1.67 -7.62 4.51
C PRO A 175 -0.94 -8.84 5.06
N ASN A 176 -0.17 -8.64 6.14
CA ASN A 176 0.33 -9.73 6.96
C ASN A 176 -0.75 -10.15 7.97
N LEU A 177 -1.28 -11.35 7.82
CA LEU A 177 -2.42 -11.87 8.60
C LEU A 177 -2.08 -12.14 10.08
N LYS A 178 -0.82 -12.39 10.38
CA LYS A 178 -0.37 -12.79 11.71
C LYS A 178 0.34 -11.67 12.45
N GLU A 179 1.36 -11.08 11.84
CA GLU A 179 2.27 -10.15 12.49
C GLU A 179 1.84 -8.67 12.33
N GLY A 180 0.97 -8.34 11.35
CA GLY A 180 0.51 -6.99 11.11
C GLY A 180 -0.37 -6.43 12.23
N TYR A 181 -0.49 -5.11 12.28
CA TYR A 181 -1.40 -4.42 13.20
C TYR A 181 -2.86 -4.75 12.88
N GLY A 182 -3.59 -5.27 13.86
CA GLY A 182 -4.91 -5.89 13.68
C GLY A 182 -4.86 -7.37 13.26
N GLY A 183 -3.69 -8.01 13.25
CA GLY A 183 -3.50 -9.43 12.96
C GLY A 183 -3.61 -10.33 14.20
N LEU A 184 -3.41 -11.64 14.00
CA LEU A 184 -3.58 -12.65 15.08
C LEU A 184 -2.70 -12.40 16.30
N ARG A 185 -1.50 -11.84 16.13
CA ARG A 185 -0.59 -11.55 17.26
C ARG A 185 -1.11 -10.46 18.18
N ASP A 186 -1.96 -9.55 17.71
CA ASP A 186 -2.61 -8.56 18.58
C ASP A 186 -3.63 -9.24 19.50
N ILE A 187 -4.41 -10.18 18.97
CA ILE A 187 -5.35 -10.99 19.74
C ILE A 187 -4.61 -11.81 20.82
N HIS A 188 -3.49 -12.43 20.43
CA HIS A 188 -2.66 -13.18 21.40
C HIS A 188 -2.14 -12.29 22.51
N ALA A 189 -1.64 -11.09 22.19
CA ALA A 189 -1.14 -10.14 23.18
C ALA A 189 -2.25 -9.70 24.17
N LEU A 190 -3.45 -9.45 23.66
CA LEU A 190 -4.62 -9.13 24.47
C LEU A 190 -5.02 -10.31 25.37
N THR A 191 -4.97 -11.54 24.87
CA THR A 191 -5.24 -12.75 25.65
C THR A 191 -4.23 -12.92 26.79
N TRP A 192 -2.94 -12.67 26.55
CA TRP A 192 -1.93 -12.71 27.61
C TRP A 192 -2.10 -11.57 28.62
N ALA A 193 -2.53 -10.38 28.18
CA ALA A 193 -2.86 -9.27 29.09
C ALA A 193 -4.05 -9.64 29.99
N GLU A 194 -5.09 -10.25 29.44
CA GLU A 194 -6.27 -10.74 30.18
C GLU A 194 -5.90 -11.81 31.22
N MET A 195 -5.04 -12.78 30.85
CA MET A 195 -4.49 -13.75 31.78
C MET A 195 -3.69 -13.08 32.92
N GLY A 196 -3.14 -11.91 32.70
CA GLY A 196 -2.48 -11.05 33.65
C GLY A 196 -3.45 -10.27 34.56
N GLY A 197 -4.74 -10.24 34.23
CA GLY A 197 -5.77 -9.53 34.98
C GLY A 197 -6.26 -8.24 34.34
N VAL A 198 -5.87 -7.94 33.09
CA VAL A 198 -6.45 -6.83 32.33
C VAL A 198 -7.87 -7.21 31.92
N GLU A 199 -8.83 -6.34 32.20
CA GLU A 199 -10.22 -6.60 31.87
C GLU A 199 -10.49 -6.39 30.36
N ILE A 200 -11.12 -7.38 29.72
CA ILE A 200 -11.65 -7.30 28.35
C ILE A 200 -13.16 -7.53 28.44
N SER A 201 -13.94 -6.57 27.95
CA SER A 201 -15.40 -6.68 27.98
C SER A 201 -15.90 -7.87 27.16
N THR A 202 -17.08 -8.39 27.50
CA THR A 202 -17.72 -9.49 26.72
C THR A 202 -17.93 -9.13 25.26
N SER A 203 -18.27 -7.87 24.98
CA SER A 203 -18.43 -7.38 23.59
C SER A 203 -17.11 -7.32 22.82
N ASP A 204 -16.03 -6.87 23.49
CA ASP A 204 -14.70 -6.84 22.89
C ASP A 204 -14.19 -8.27 22.64
N ARG A 205 -14.41 -9.18 23.60
CA ARG A 205 -14.08 -10.60 23.39
C ARG A 205 -14.79 -11.20 22.18
N ALA A 206 -16.09 -10.97 22.05
CA ALA A 206 -16.86 -11.43 20.88
C ALA A 206 -16.33 -10.83 19.56
N THR A 207 -15.88 -9.59 19.57
CA THR A 207 -15.25 -8.93 18.41
C THR A 207 -13.91 -9.58 18.06
N LEU A 208 -13.06 -9.87 19.05
CA LEU A 208 -11.79 -10.55 18.85
C LEU A 208 -11.98 -11.99 18.35
N ASP A 209 -12.97 -12.72 18.87
CA ASP A 209 -13.28 -14.10 18.44
C ASP A 209 -13.77 -14.12 16.98
N ALA A 210 -14.67 -13.21 16.60
CA ALA A 210 -15.13 -13.07 15.22
C ALA A 210 -13.97 -12.72 14.27
N GLY A 211 -13.08 -11.81 14.67
CA GLY A 211 -11.88 -11.46 13.92
C GLY A 211 -10.91 -12.64 13.77
N THR A 212 -10.74 -13.44 14.83
CA THR A 212 -9.94 -14.68 14.81
C THR A 212 -10.46 -15.65 13.75
N ASP A 213 -11.77 -15.86 13.68
CA ASP A 213 -12.38 -16.79 12.72
C ASP A 213 -12.16 -16.34 11.27
N VAL A 214 -12.32 -15.05 10.98
CA VAL A 214 -12.07 -14.48 9.64
C VAL A 214 -10.59 -14.66 9.26
N ILE A 215 -9.67 -14.16 10.08
CA ILE A 215 -8.24 -14.18 9.75
C ILE A 215 -7.72 -15.62 9.66
N THR A 216 -8.14 -16.51 10.57
CA THR A 216 -7.72 -17.92 10.55
C THR A 216 -8.25 -18.63 9.32
N SER A 217 -9.49 -18.34 8.87
CA SER A 217 -10.05 -18.91 7.65
C SER A 217 -9.23 -18.51 6.42
N VAL A 218 -8.91 -17.23 6.29
CA VAL A 218 -8.07 -16.70 5.20
C VAL A 218 -6.67 -17.33 5.24
N ARG A 219 -6.06 -17.42 6.43
CA ARG A 219 -4.74 -18.02 6.63
C ARG A 219 -4.68 -19.48 6.25
N VAL A 220 -5.70 -20.27 6.62
CA VAL A 220 -5.80 -21.69 6.24
C VAL A 220 -5.94 -21.85 4.72
N ALA A 221 -6.79 -21.05 4.09
CA ALA A 221 -6.96 -21.05 2.65
C ALA A 221 -5.67 -20.62 1.94
N LEU A 222 -5.01 -19.57 2.41
CA LEU A 222 -3.73 -19.09 1.86
C LEU A 222 -2.66 -20.20 1.90
N HIS A 223 -2.46 -20.83 3.06
CA HIS A 223 -1.49 -21.93 3.20
C HIS A 223 -1.78 -23.08 2.22
N ARG A 224 -3.05 -23.41 1.99
CA ARG A 224 -3.43 -24.44 1.01
C ARG A 224 -3.15 -24.02 -0.43
N CYS A 225 -3.45 -22.76 -0.78
CA CYS A 225 -3.22 -22.23 -2.13
C CYS A 225 -1.75 -22.19 -2.50
N VAL A 226 -0.88 -21.82 -1.55
CA VAL A 226 0.56 -21.67 -1.81
C VAL A 226 1.39 -22.90 -1.45
N GLU A 227 0.79 -23.91 -0.81
CA GLU A 227 1.40 -25.17 -0.36
C GLU A 227 2.66 -25.00 0.51
N ARG A 228 2.70 -23.91 1.28
CA ARG A 228 3.81 -23.54 2.19
C ARG A 228 3.33 -22.60 3.29
N PRO A 229 4.15 -22.38 4.37
CA PRO A 229 3.87 -21.32 5.32
C PRO A 229 3.94 -19.96 4.61
N ASN A 230 2.88 -19.19 4.70
CA ASN A 230 2.84 -17.81 4.21
C ASN A 230 1.86 -16.99 5.05
N GLU A 231 2.31 -15.86 5.56
CA GLU A 231 1.50 -15.00 6.41
C GLU A 231 1.08 -13.70 5.68
N VAL A 232 1.58 -13.45 4.45
CA VAL A 232 1.23 -12.28 3.64
C VAL A 232 0.30 -12.72 2.51
N LEU A 233 -0.88 -12.11 2.44
CA LEU A 233 -1.85 -12.34 1.38
C LEU A 233 -1.52 -11.46 0.17
N HIS A 234 -0.68 -11.96 -0.75
CA HIS A 234 -0.31 -11.21 -1.95
C HIS A 234 -1.47 -11.12 -2.94
N LEU A 235 -1.43 -10.09 -3.80
CA LEU A 235 -2.46 -9.83 -4.82
C LEU A 235 -2.76 -11.07 -5.68
N GLU A 236 -1.72 -11.83 -6.02
CA GLU A 236 -1.82 -13.01 -6.87
C GLU A 236 -2.62 -14.17 -6.24
N GLU A 237 -2.64 -14.27 -4.91
CA GLU A 237 -3.37 -15.32 -4.20
C GLU A 237 -4.82 -14.92 -3.85
N GLN A 238 -5.16 -13.63 -3.87
CA GLN A 238 -6.43 -13.11 -3.34
C GLN A 238 -7.66 -13.73 -4.01
N ASP A 239 -7.66 -13.94 -5.33
CA ASP A 239 -8.80 -14.53 -6.04
C ASP A 239 -8.98 -16.02 -5.68
N ALA A 240 -7.88 -16.78 -5.62
CA ALA A 240 -7.92 -18.20 -5.24
C ALA A 240 -8.35 -18.39 -3.78
N VAL A 241 -7.82 -17.55 -2.87
CA VAL A 241 -8.17 -17.55 -1.45
C VAL A 241 -9.63 -17.14 -1.25
N ALA A 242 -10.13 -16.12 -1.98
CA ALA A 242 -11.52 -15.71 -1.93
C ALA A 242 -12.46 -16.85 -2.32
N ALA A 243 -12.19 -17.54 -3.43
CA ALA A 243 -12.95 -18.68 -3.86
C ALA A 243 -12.93 -19.82 -2.82
N ALA A 244 -11.75 -20.12 -2.24
CA ALA A 244 -11.59 -21.15 -1.21
C ALA A 244 -12.36 -20.81 0.09
N CYS A 245 -12.48 -19.52 0.43
CA CYS A 245 -13.24 -19.04 1.59
C CYS A 245 -14.73 -18.80 1.29
N GLY A 246 -15.20 -19.01 0.05
CA GLY A 246 -16.60 -18.83 -0.34
C GLY A 246 -17.02 -17.37 -0.54
N TYR A 247 -16.07 -16.44 -0.72
CA TYR A 247 -16.37 -15.06 -1.07
C TYR A 247 -16.68 -14.93 -2.57
N ARG A 248 -17.59 -14.01 -2.91
CA ARG A 248 -17.99 -13.72 -4.31
C ARG A 248 -16.87 -13.13 -5.17
N SER A 249 -15.89 -12.49 -4.54
CA SER A 249 -14.74 -11.85 -5.19
C SER A 249 -13.59 -11.62 -4.20
N ALA A 250 -12.39 -11.39 -4.69
CA ALA A 250 -11.26 -10.96 -3.87
C ALA A 250 -11.54 -9.64 -3.13
N ASP A 251 -12.25 -8.69 -3.75
CA ASP A 251 -12.63 -7.43 -3.09
C ASP A 251 -13.51 -7.68 -1.85
N ALA A 252 -14.46 -8.63 -1.95
CA ALA A 252 -15.29 -9.00 -0.82
C ALA A 252 -14.49 -9.68 0.29
N LEU A 253 -13.51 -10.53 -0.05
CA LEU A 253 -12.57 -11.11 0.91
C LEU A 253 -11.76 -10.04 1.62
N VAL A 254 -11.09 -9.17 0.85
CA VAL A 254 -10.19 -8.14 1.41
C VAL A 254 -10.98 -7.15 2.26
N SER A 255 -12.19 -6.74 1.83
CA SER A 255 -13.06 -5.89 2.65
C SER A 255 -13.46 -6.56 3.98
N SER A 256 -13.78 -7.86 3.96
CA SER A 256 -14.10 -8.61 5.19
C SER A 256 -12.89 -8.69 6.12
N LEU A 257 -11.72 -9.00 5.57
CA LEU A 257 -10.45 -9.05 6.30
C LEU A 257 -10.09 -7.69 6.90
N SER A 258 -10.20 -6.61 6.11
CA SER A 258 -9.98 -5.24 6.55
C SER A 258 -10.89 -4.88 7.73
N ASN A 259 -12.19 -5.14 7.63
CA ASN A 259 -13.13 -4.88 8.72
C ASN A 259 -12.79 -5.65 10.00
N ALA A 260 -12.42 -6.94 9.89
CA ALA A 260 -12.00 -7.74 11.03
C ALA A 260 -10.72 -7.18 11.69
N ALA A 261 -9.71 -6.86 10.88
CA ALA A 261 -8.45 -6.31 11.35
C ALA A 261 -8.62 -4.92 12.01
N ARG A 262 -9.46 -4.04 11.44
CA ARG A 262 -9.82 -2.73 12.05
C ARG A 262 -10.46 -2.91 13.42
N ALA A 263 -11.40 -3.84 13.55
CA ALA A 263 -12.06 -4.10 14.82
C ALA A 263 -11.10 -4.64 15.89
N ILE A 264 -10.18 -5.54 15.50
CA ILE A 264 -9.13 -6.07 16.38
C ILE A 264 -8.18 -4.93 16.82
N ALA A 265 -7.71 -4.13 15.88
CA ALA A 265 -6.82 -3.01 16.15
C ALA A 265 -7.48 -2.02 17.14
N TRP A 266 -8.73 -1.66 16.88
CA TRP A 266 -9.49 -0.75 17.74
C TRP A 266 -9.66 -1.29 19.16
N VAL A 267 -10.04 -2.57 19.32
CA VAL A 267 -10.11 -3.20 20.66
C VAL A 267 -8.75 -3.18 21.34
N GLY A 268 -7.68 -3.48 20.60
CA GLY A 268 -6.32 -3.44 21.10
C GLY A 268 -5.94 -2.06 21.65
N ASP A 269 -6.17 -1.01 20.86
CA ASP A 269 -5.86 0.37 21.27
C ASP A 269 -6.63 0.78 22.53
N GLU A 270 -7.92 0.42 22.59
CA GLU A 270 -8.75 0.67 23.78
C GLU A 270 -8.20 -0.01 25.05
N VAL A 271 -7.80 -1.27 24.94
CA VAL A 271 -7.25 -2.02 26.07
C VAL A 271 -5.90 -1.47 26.51
N TRP A 272 -4.98 -1.23 25.54
CA TRP A 272 -3.65 -0.73 25.86
C TRP A 272 -3.67 0.70 26.41
N ALA A 273 -4.59 1.55 25.97
CA ALA A 273 -4.75 2.89 26.52
C ALA A 273 -5.21 2.84 27.99
N ARG A 274 -6.14 1.95 28.34
CA ARG A 274 -6.56 1.77 29.74
C ARG A 274 -5.39 1.31 30.63
N VAL A 275 -4.61 0.33 30.16
CA VAL A 275 -3.41 -0.13 30.86
C VAL A 275 -2.41 1.01 31.11
N GLN A 276 -2.25 1.91 30.14
CA GLN A 276 -1.37 3.10 30.29
C GLN A 276 -1.95 4.12 31.25
N ALA A 277 -3.26 4.38 31.19
CA ALA A 277 -3.94 5.35 32.05
C ALA A 277 -3.83 4.98 33.55
N GLU A 278 -3.92 3.69 33.89
CA GLU A 278 -3.74 3.20 35.27
C GLU A 278 -2.37 3.55 35.88
N SER A 279 -1.37 3.75 35.04
CA SER A 279 0.01 4.08 35.46
C SER A 279 0.30 5.59 35.39
N SER A 280 -0.65 6.39 34.91
CA SER A 280 -0.46 7.83 34.67
C SER A 280 -0.89 8.65 35.88
N PRO A 281 -0.20 9.77 36.19
CA PRO A 281 -0.62 10.67 37.26
C PRO A 281 -1.96 11.34 36.91
N VAL A 282 -2.85 11.46 37.90
CA VAL A 282 -4.11 12.19 37.77
C VAL A 282 -3.80 13.66 37.49
N ARG A 283 -4.43 14.21 36.44
CA ARG A 283 -4.33 15.63 36.05
C ARG A 283 -5.67 16.32 36.29
N PRO A 284 -5.70 17.63 36.57
CA PRO A 284 -6.93 18.39 36.68
C PRO A 284 -7.64 18.42 35.33
N ASP A 285 -8.98 18.42 35.38
CA ASP A 285 -9.83 18.54 34.19
C ASP A 285 -9.65 19.91 33.55
N VAL A 286 -9.59 19.96 32.21
CA VAL A 286 -9.42 21.19 31.43
C VAL A 286 -10.57 21.30 30.41
N ALA A 287 -11.31 22.41 30.44
CA ALA A 287 -12.31 22.68 29.40
C ALA A 287 -11.61 23.02 28.07
N LEU A 288 -11.95 22.30 27.00
CA LEU A 288 -11.38 22.49 25.67
C LEU A 288 -12.31 23.29 24.75
N ALA A 289 -13.60 23.01 24.83
CA ALA A 289 -14.65 23.64 24.06
C ALA A 289 -15.99 23.48 24.81
N PRO A 290 -17.07 24.14 24.38
CA PRO A 290 -18.37 23.96 25.00
C PRO A 290 -18.80 22.50 25.07
N GLY A 291 -18.92 21.97 26.29
CA GLY A 291 -19.31 20.59 26.54
C GLY A 291 -18.20 19.55 26.34
N VAL A 292 -16.95 19.97 26.15
CA VAL A 292 -15.80 19.09 25.89
C VAL A 292 -14.71 19.33 26.91
N LEU A 293 -14.28 18.27 27.60
CA LEU A 293 -13.27 18.30 28.65
C LEU A 293 -12.08 17.40 28.29
N LEU A 294 -10.89 17.81 28.69
CA LEU A 294 -9.72 16.92 28.78
C LEU A 294 -9.66 16.40 30.23
N LYS A 295 -9.79 15.09 30.40
CA LYS A 295 -9.76 14.43 31.70
C LYS A 295 -8.82 13.23 31.62
N ASN A 296 -7.85 13.16 32.53
CA ASN A 296 -6.86 12.09 32.58
C ASN A 296 -6.12 11.83 31.24
N GLY A 297 -5.99 12.82 30.38
CA GLY A 297 -5.33 12.68 29.08
C GLY A 297 -6.23 12.18 27.96
N GLU A 298 -7.53 12.03 28.16
CA GLU A 298 -8.53 11.69 27.16
C GLU A 298 -9.59 12.80 27.03
N VAL A 299 -10.22 12.90 25.87
CA VAL A 299 -11.29 13.86 25.65
C VAL A 299 -12.63 13.23 26.06
N HIS A 300 -13.34 13.91 26.94
CA HIS A 300 -14.64 13.54 27.48
C HIS A 300 -15.72 14.53 27.11
N ILE A 301 -16.95 14.04 27.01
CA ILE A 301 -18.14 14.91 26.99
C ILE A 301 -18.53 15.18 28.44
N ASP A 302 -18.72 16.46 28.80
CA ASP A 302 -19.22 16.84 30.10
C ASP A 302 -20.56 16.11 30.39
N GLU A 303 -20.70 15.61 31.61
CA GLU A 303 -21.89 14.85 32.04
C GLU A 303 -23.17 15.69 31.96
N ALA A 304 -23.07 17.01 32.14
CA ALA A 304 -24.19 17.94 32.06
C ALA A 304 -24.71 18.21 30.63
N VAL A 305 -23.95 17.75 29.60
CA VAL A 305 -24.33 18.01 28.20
C VAL A 305 -25.39 17.00 27.74
N GLU A 306 -26.46 17.52 27.20
CA GLU A 306 -27.47 16.74 26.49
C GLU A 306 -27.03 16.54 25.03
N VAL A 307 -26.46 15.37 24.73
CA VAL A 307 -25.91 15.04 23.40
C VAL A 307 -26.98 15.14 22.30
N SER A 308 -28.21 14.78 22.61
CA SER A 308 -29.35 14.84 21.67
C SER A 308 -29.75 16.25 21.25
N ALA A 309 -29.31 17.28 21.95
CA ALA A 309 -29.61 18.67 21.65
C ALA A 309 -28.63 19.34 20.67
N ASP A 310 -27.44 18.75 20.47
CA ASP A 310 -26.35 19.34 19.65
C ASP A 310 -25.83 18.39 18.58
N PRO A 311 -26.31 18.50 17.33
CA PRO A 311 -25.84 17.65 16.23
C PRO A 311 -24.37 17.87 15.87
N SER A 312 -23.76 19.02 16.18
CA SER A 312 -22.36 19.34 15.87
C SER A 312 -21.38 18.89 16.97
N LEU A 313 -21.86 18.43 18.11
CA LEU A 313 -21.01 18.01 19.23
C LEU A 313 -20.00 16.95 18.83
N VAL A 314 -20.37 16.01 17.96
CA VAL A 314 -19.49 14.95 17.47
C VAL A 314 -18.24 15.50 16.79
N LEU A 315 -18.39 16.52 15.93
CA LEU A 315 -17.25 17.16 15.24
C LEU A 315 -16.40 17.98 16.20
N ARG A 316 -17.04 18.71 17.13
CA ARG A 316 -16.33 19.48 18.16
C ARG A 316 -15.48 18.59 19.08
N VAL A 317 -16.00 17.46 19.51
CA VAL A 317 -15.27 16.46 20.31
C VAL A 317 -14.11 15.90 19.51
N ALA A 318 -14.35 15.52 18.25
CA ALA A 318 -13.33 14.98 17.36
C ALA A 318 -12.20 15.98 17.10
N ALA A 319 -12.53 17.23 16.74
CA ALA A 319 -11.55 18.28 16.51
C ALA A 319 -10.73 18.60 17.78
N SER A 320 -11.39 18.58 18.97
CA SER A 320 -10.70 18.77 20.24
C SER A 320 -9.72 17.64 20.53
N ALA A 321 -10.09 16.39 20.28
CA ALA A 321 -9.24 15.23 20.49
C ALA A 321 -8.00 15.24 19.58
N ALA A 322 -8.19 15.54 18.30
CA ALA A 322 -7.10 15.62 17.34
C ALA A 322 -6.11 16.76 17.66
N ARG A 323 -6.61 17.97 18.00
CA ARG A 323 -5.76 19.09 18.43
C ARG A 323 -4.95 18.80 19.70
N GLN A 324 -5.50 17.99 20.61
CA GLN A 324 -4.80 17.55 21.82
C GLN A 324 -3.91 16.32 21.60
N ARG A 325 -3.91 15.76 20.41
CA ARG A 325 -3.18 14.52 20.05
C ARG A 325 -3.50 13.37 20.99
N THR A 326 -4.77 13.24 21.31
CA THR A 326 -5.26 12.24 22.25
C THR A 326 -6.57 11.63 21.77
N ARG A 327 -6.97 10.54 22.38
CA ARG A 327 -8.19 9.82 22.01
C ARG A 327 -9.44 10.42 22.66
N ILE A 328 -10.59 10.07 22.12
CA ILE A 328 -11.88 10.31 22.74
C ILE A 328 -12.15 9.16 23.72
N ASP A 329 -12.58 9.46 24.95
CA ASP A 329 -13.01 8.45 25.91
C ASP A 329 -14.11 7.54 25.34
N ARG A 330 -14.01 6.25 25.62
CA ARG A 330 -14.94 5.25 25.09
C ARG A 330 -16.40 5.50 25.48
N VAL A 331 -16.65 5.91 26.72
CA VAL A 331 -18.02 6.21 27.19
C VAL A 331 -18.60 7.39 26.44
N SER A 332 -17.78 8.41 26.19
CA SER A 332 -18.16 9.58 25.37
C SER A 332 -18.44 9.20 23.93
N LEU A 333 -17.62 8.33 23.31
CA LEU A 333 -17.88 7.79 21.98
C LEU A 333 -19.20 7.00 21.91
N ASP A 334 -19.46 6.15 22.91
CA ASP A 334 -20.69 5.36 22.98
C ASP A 334 -21.92 6.26 23.18
N ARG A 335 -21.81 7.34 23.99
CA ARG A 335 -22.86 8.36 24.14
C ARG A 335 -23.13 9.06 22.81
N LEU A 336 -22.10 9.49 22.07
CA LEU A 336 -22.25 10.08 20.73
C LEU A 336 -22.93 9.11 19.77
N ALA A 337 -22.49 7.86 19.72
CA ALA A 337 -23.05 6.87 18.81
C ALA A 337 -24.55 6.61 19.06
N GLN A 338 -24.96 6.59 20.34
CA GLN A 338 -26.34 6.30 20.74
C GLN A 338 -27.26 7.51 20.69
N GLN A 339 -26.76 8.72 21.01
CA GLN A 339 -27.59 9.88 21.30
C GLN A 339 -27.45 11.04 20.31
N SER A 340 -26.36 11.11 19.49
CA SER A 340 -26.20 12.21 18.53
C SER A 340 -27.36 12.22 17.51
N PRO A 341 -28.05 13.35 17.35
CA PRO A 341 -29.07 13.47 16.32
C PRO A 341 -28.40 13.52 14.92
N PRO A 342 -29.18 13.30 13.85
CA PRO A 342 -28.68 13.53 12.49
C PRO A 342 -28.29 15.01 12.29
N MET A 343 -27.23 15.23 11.51
CA MET A 343 -26.87 16.58 11.09
C MET A 343 -27.99 17.18 10.22
N PRO A 344 -28.46 18.40 10.51
CA PRO A 344 -29.43 19.08 9.66
C PRO A 344 -28.80 19.47 8.31
N SER A 345 -29.65 19.89 7.36
CA SER A 345 -29.18 20.39 6.06
C SER A 345 -29.76 21.81 5.84
N PRO A 346 -28.93 22.84 5.70
CA PRO A 346 -27.45 22.83 5.86
C PRO A 346 -27.01 22.56 7.29
N TRP A 347 -25.72 22.24 7.48
CA TRP A 347 -25.10 22.03 8.77
C TRP A 347 -25.20 23.31 9.65
N PRO A 348 -25.18 23.16 10.99
CA PRO A 348 -25.14 24.30 11.89
C PRO A 348 -23.86 25.14 11.68
N ALA A 349 -23.97 26.43 11.97
CA ALA A 349 -22.81 27.32 11.93
C ALA A 349 -21.67 26.78 12.81
N GLY A 350 -20.43 26.81 12.30
CA GLY A 350 -19.23 26.30 12.97
C GLY A 350 -18.98 24.79 12.81
N ALA A 351 -19.97 24.00 12.37
CA ALA A 351 -19.75 22.55 12.21
C ALA A 351 -18.74 22.22 11.10
N ILE A 352 -18.76 22.99 10.01
CA ILE A 352 -17.76 22.85 8.94
C ILE A 352 -16.37 23.29 9.41
N ASP A 353 -16.28 24.31 10.26
CA ASP A 353 -15.01 24.78 10.83
C ASP A 353 -14.40 23.72 11.76
N ASP A 354 -15.24 23.01 12.55
CA ASP A 354 -14.81 21.89 13.37
C ASP A 354 -14.31 20.72 12.48
N LEU A 355 -14.99 20.40 11.37
CA LEU A 355 -14.53 19.39 10.41
C LEU A 355 -13.18 19.78 9.79
N VAL A 356 -13.09 20.99 9.24
CA VAL A 356 -11.85 21.50 8.66
C VAL A 356 -10.72 21.53 9.71
N GLY A 357 -11.05 22.00 10.91
CA GLY A 357 -10.10 22.03 12.03
C GLY A 357 -9.62 20.63 12.45
N LEU A 358 -10.47 19.60 12.36
CA LEU A 358 -10.08 18.19 12.53
C LEU A 358 -9.11 17.77 11.42
N LEU A 359 -9.47 17.98 10.15
CA LEU A 359 -8.68 17.56 9.00
C LEU A 359 -7.29 18.24 8.95
N LEU A 360 -7.21 19.50 9.34
CA LEU A 360 -5.96 20.27 9.40
C LEU A 360 -5.00 19.80 10.51
N THR A 361 -5.41 18.88 11.40
CA THR A 361 -4.46 18.24 12.34
C THR A 361 -3.61 17.14 11.68
N GLY A 362 -3.83 16.86 10.40
CA GLY A 362 -3.05 15.93 9.63
C GLY A 362 -3.17 14.49 10.09
N HIS A 363 -2.05 13.81 10.29
CA HIS A 363 -2.03 12.42 10.72
C HIS A 363 -2.65 12.21 12.11
N ASP A 364 -2.72 13.23 12.96
CA ASP A 364 -3.40 13.15 14.25
C ASP A 364 -4.93 13.03 14.11
N ALA A 365 -5.51 13.40 12.95
CA ALA A 365 -6.93 13.18 12.65
C ALA A 365 -7.28 11.72 12.40
N ILE A 366 -6.35 10.93 11.82
CA ILE A 366 -6.64 9.55 11.36
C ILE A 366 -7.16 8.64 12.47
N PRO A 367 -6.51 8.53 13.65
CA PRO A 367 -7.03 7.71 14.75
C PRO A 367 -8.40 8.16 15.25
N ILE A 368 -8.70 9.46 15.18
CA ILE A 368 -9.99 10.02 15.59
C ILE A 368 -11.07 9.66 14.56
N LEU A 369 -10.78 9.84 13.26
CA LEU A 369 -11.67 9.44 12.18
C LEU A 369 -11.97 7.94 12.24
N GLU A 370 -10.95 7.12 12.49
CA GLU A 370 -11.11 5.68 12.70
C GLU A 370 -12.04 5.37 13.88
N SER A 371 -11.87 6.05 15.02
CA SER A 371 -12.73 5.84 16.18
C SER A 371 -14.18 6.22 15.92
N LEU A 372 -14.42 7.30 15.17
CA LEU A 372 -15.77 7.70 14.73
C LEU A 372 -16.36 6.66 13.77
N ASP A 373 -15.55 6.14 12.82
CA ASP A 373 -16.01 5.15 11.86
C ASP A 373 -16.33 3.80 12.52
N GLN A 374 -15.54 3.35 13.51
CA GLN A 374 -15.80 2.14 14.30
C GLN A 374 -17.11 2.23 15.09
N ARG A 375 -17.60 3.43 15.41
CA ARG A 375 -18.88 3.68 16.05
C ARG A 375 -20.01 4.06 15.08
N GLY A 376 -19.76 3.99 13.76
CA GLY A 376 -20.72 4.34 12.73
C GLY A 376 -21.06 5.83 12.68
N LEU A 377 -20.31 6.68 13.41
CA LEU A 377 -20.51 8.12 13.45
C LEU A 377 -20.06 8.79 12.16
N TRP A 378 -18.92 8.35 11.59
CA TRP A 378 -18.36 8.93 10.37
C TRP A 378 -19.33 8.81 9.17
N VAL A 379 -19.89 7.63 8.95
CA VAL A 379 -20.89 7.42 7.89
C VAL A 379 -22.23 8.11 8.15
N ARG A 380 -22.54 8.51 9.39
CA ARG A 380 -23.70 9.35 9.71
C ARG A 380 -23.44 10.81 9.39
N ILE A 381 -22.20 11.29 9.55
CA ILE A 381 -21.74 12.62 9.19
C ILE A 381 -21.65 12.74 7.66
N LEU A 382 -21.05 11.76 7.02
CA LEU A 382 -20.82 11.72 5.58
C LEU A 382 -21.31 10.38 5.00
N PRO A 383 -22.63 10.24 4.71
CA PRO A 383 -23.22 8.98 4.21
C PRO A 383 -22.58 8.47 2.91
N GLU A 384 -22.12 9.39 2.07
CA GLU A 384 -21.45 9.10 0.80
C GLU A 384 -20.13 8.36 0.97
N TRP A 385 -19.60 8.32 2.19
CA TRP A 385 -18.39 7.56 2.53
C TRP A 385 -18.60 6.03 2.57
N ALA A 386 -19.82 5.58 2.89
CA ALA A 386 -20.10 4.19 3.19
C ALA A 386 -19.62 3.18 2.11
N PRO A 387 -19.77 3.43 0.79
CA PRO A 387 -19.28 2.52 -0.26
C PRO A 387 -17.75 2.45 -0.38
N ASN A 388 -17.02 3.43 0.17
CA ASN A 388 -15.57 3.48 0.15
C ASN A 388 -14.93 2.75 1.35
N ARG A 389 -15.71 2.51 2.39
CA ARG A 389 -15.25 1.92 3.66
C ARG A 389 -14.66 0.53 3.43
N SER A 390 -13.41 0.36 3.84
CA SER A 390 -12.64 -0.90 3.70
C SER A 390 -12.61 -1.44 2.25
N ARG A 391 -12.77 -0.56 1.25
CA ARG A 391 -12.75 -0.94 -0.16
C ARG A 391 -11.32 -1.10 -0.66
N PRO A 392 -10.89 -2.28 -1.14
CA PRO A 392 -9.55 -2.46 -1.68
C PRO A 392 -9.36 -1.72 -3.01
N GLN A 393 -8.15 -1.21 -3.22
CA GLN A 393 -7.67 -0.70 -4.49
C GLN A 393 -6.67 -1.70 -5.07
N ARG A 394 -7.14 -2.70 -5.82
CA ARG A 394 -6.31 -3.80 -6.38
C ARG A 394 -5.47 -3.34 -7.57
N ASN A 395 -4.75 -2.28 -7.37
CA ASN A 395 -3.80 -1.71 -8.31
C ASN A 395 -2.46 -1.63 -7.57
N ALA A 396 -1.40 -2.13 -8.17
CA ALA A 396 -0.07 -2.27 -7.57
C ALA A 396 0.58 -0.95 -7.08
N TYR A 397 -0.01 0.20 -7.41
CA TYR A 397 0.47 1.51 -6.96
C TYR A 397 -0.09 1.94 -5.62
N HIS A 398 -1.36 1.55 -5.34
CA HIS A 398 -2.02 1.94 -4.12
C HIS A 398 -1.56 1.05 -2.97
N ARG A 399 -1.19 1.70 -1.90
CA ARG A 399 -0.78 1.04 -0.66
C ARG A 399 -1.98 0.66 0.20
N PHE A 400 -3.04 1.48 0.17
CA PHE A 400 -4.14 1.46 1.12
C PHE A 400 -5.51 1.19 0.47
N THR A 401 -6.49 0.81 1.29
CA THR A 401 -7.92 0.86 0.94
C THR A 401 -8.35 2.29 0.58
N VAL A 402 -9.47 2.45 -0.15
CA VAL A 402 -9.95 3.77 -0.61
C VAL A 402 -10.14 4.74 0.55
N ASP A 403 -10.83 4.32 1.61
CA ASP A 403 -11.10 5.14 2.80
C ASP A 403 -9.80 5.58 3.49
N ARG A 404 -8.85 4.68 3.69
CA ARG A 404 -7.57 5.04 4.30
C ARG A 404 -6.73 5.91 3.38
N HIS A 405 -6.72 5.67 2.08
CA HIS A 405 -6.05 6.51 1.10
C HIS A 405 -6.55 7.97 1.16
N LEU A 406 -7.88 8.16 1.22
CA LEU A 406 -8.48 9.50 1.35
C LEU A 406 -8.05 10.20 2.64
N TRP A 407 -7.99 9.50 3.78
CA TRP A 407 -7.50 10.07 5.03
C TRP A 407 -6.01 10.39 4.98
N GLU A 408 -5.17 9.53 4.40
CA GLU A 408 -3.74 9.78 4.22
C GLU A 408 -3.49 10.96 3.27
N ALA A 409 -4.20 11.04 2.15
CA ALA A 409 -4.12 12.17 1.23
C ALA A 409 -4.52 13.48 1.93
N THR A 410 -5.58 13.45 2.75
CA THR A 410 -6.01 14.61 3.55
C THR A 410 -4.95 15.01 4.58
N ALA A 411 -4.34 14.05 5.25
CA ALA A 411 -3.27 14.29 6.20
C ALA A 411 -2.04 14.91 5.54
N ASN A 412 -1.60 14.35 4.40
CA ASN A 412 -0.51 14.93 3.61
C ASN A 412 -0.84 16.32 3.08
N ALA A 413 -2.12 16.58 2.71
CA ALA A 413 -2.57 17.90 2.27
C ALA A 413 -2.47 18.94 3.38
N SER A 414 -2.73 18.56 4.64
CA SER A 414 -2.59 19.46 5.78
C SER A 414 -1.15 19.94 5.99
N ASP A 415 -0.15 19.11 5.67
CA ASP A 415 1.26 19.48 5.71
C ASP A 415 1.65 20.54 4.65
N LEU A 416 0.79 20.73 3.65
CA LEU A 416 0.95 21.70 2.57
C LEU A 416 0.03 22.92 2.72
N ALA A 417 -0.70 23.03 3.84
CA ALA A 417 -1.69 24.07 4.08
C ALA A 417 -1.14 25.50 3.96
N ASP A 418 0.11 25.71 4.35
CA ASP A 418 0.80 27.01 4.27
C ASP A 418 1.13 27.45 2.83
N ARG A 419 1.04 26.55 1.86
CA ARG A 419 1.34 26.84 0.45
C ARG A 419 0.15 27.41 -0.33
N VAL A 420 -1.05 27.39 0.24
CA VAL A 420 -2.29 27.82 -0.42
C VAL A 420 -3.02 28.88 0.41
N SER A 421 -3.76 29.75 -0.26
CA SER A 421 -4.58 30.76 0.42
C SER A 421 -5.92 30.22 0.99
N ARG A 422 -6.31 28.97 0.61
CA ARG A 422 -7.55 28.30 1.03
C ARG A 422 -7.24 26.88 1.53
N PRO A 423 -6.59 26.73 2.71
CA PRO A 423 -6.29 25.43 3.29
C PRO A 423 -7.53 24.58 3.59
N ASP A 424 -8.65 25.21 3.86
CA ASP A 424 -9.96 24.58 4.03
C ASP A 424 -10.39 23.81 2.77
N LEU A 425 -10.30 24.44 1.60
CA LEU A 425 -10.62 23.80 0.32
C LEU A 425 -9.57 22.71 -0.04
N LEU A 426 -8.33 22.90 0.34
CA LEU A 426 -7.31 21.89 0.10
C LEU A 426 -7.61 20.57 0.81
N VAL A 427 -7.87 20.62 2.13
CA VAL A 427 -8.14 19.39 2.91
C VAL A 427 -9.50 18.77 2.55
N LEU A 428 -10.51 19.57 2.22
CA LEU A 428 -11.80 19.07 1.73
C LEU A 428 -11.66 18.46 0.32
N GLY A 429 -10.90 19.10 -0.57
CA GLY A 429 -10.59 18.55 -1.89
C GLY A 429 -9.85 17.23 -1.80
N ALA A 430 -8.87 17.12 -0.90
CA ALA A 430 -8.16 15.88 -0.63
C ALA A 430 -9.08 14.79 -0.04
N LEU A 431 -10.02 15.15 0.84
CA LEU A 431 -10.98 14.20 1.39
C LEU A 431 -11.94 13.66 0.32
N PHE A 432 -12.26 14.44 -0.70
CA PHE A 432 -13.28 14.09 -1.69
C PHE A 432 -12.73 13.65 -3.05
N HIS A 433 -11.43 13.82 -3.34
CA HIS A 433 -10.90 13.62 -4.71
C HIS A 433 -11.24 12.26 -5.32
N ASP A 434 -11.26 11.21 -4.54
CA ASP A 434 -11.53 9.82 -4.93
C ASP A 434 -12.82 9.24 -4.35
N ILE A 435 -13.72 10.06 -3.80
CA ILE A 435 -14.96 9.61 -3.14
C ILE A 435 -15.87 8.83 -4.08
N GLY A 436 -15.77 9.07 -5.39
CA GLY A 436 -16.50 8.35 -6.42
C GLY A 436 -16.10 6.88 -6.61
N LYS A 437 -14.91 6.46 -6.15
CA LYS A 437 -14.42 5.08 -6.32
C LYS A 437 -15.31 4.01 -5.69
N GLY A 438 -16.11 4.37 -4.70
CA GLY A 438 -17.09 3.47 -4.09
C GLY A 438 -18.30 3.14 -4.97
N TYR A 439 -18.51 3.86 -6.04
CA TYR A 439 -19.71 3.84 -6.86
C TYR A 439 -19.46 3.30 -8.27
N PRO A 440 -20.52 2.83 -8.99
CA PRO A 440 -20.41 2.48 -10.41
C PRO A 440 -20.20 3.72 -11.29
N GLY A 441 -19.42 3.59 -12.37
CA GLY A 441 -19.16 4.64 -13.34
C GLY A 441 -17.73 5.17 -13.28
N ASP A 442 -17.46 6.25 -14.00
CA ASP A 442 -16.20 6.97 -13.89
C ASP A 442 -16.15 7.69 -12.53
N HIS A 443 -15.09 7.42 -11.75
CA HIS A 443 -15.00 7.92 -10.38
C HIS A 443 -14.89 9.45 -10.29
N ASN A 444 -14.35 10.11 -11.32
CA ASN A 444 -14.25 11.57 -11.37
C ASN A 444 -15.64 12.20 -11.57
N ASP A 445 -16.38 11.71 -12.57
CA ASP A 445 -17.72 12.20 -12.86
C ASP A 445 -18.67 11.97 -11.69
N VAL A 446 -18.63 10.75 -11.12
CA VAL A 446 -19.41 10.40 -9.93
C VAL A 446 -18.99 11.26 -8.74
N GLY A 447 -17.69 11.49 -8.56
CA GLY A 447 -17.15 12.35 -7.50
C GLY A 447 -17.68 13.79 -7.60
N VAL A 448 -17.72 14.35 -8.81
CA VAL A 448 -18.28 15.68 -9.07
C VAL A 448 -19.76 15.75 -8.67
N GLU A 449 -20.56 14.74 -9.03
CA GLU A 449 -21.97 14.66 -8.64
C GLU A 449 -22.14 14.56 -7.11
N LEU A 450 -21.29 13.74 -6.45
CA LEU A 450 -21.30 13.58 -5.00
C LEU A 450 -20.97 14.90 -4.30
N VAL A 451 -19.93 15.61 -4.72
CA VAL A 451 -19.57 16.93 -4.19
C VAL A 451 -20.69 17.93 -4.37
N GLY A 452 -21.38 17.90 -5.53
CA GLY A 452 -22.57 18.74 -5.78
C GLY A 452 -23.71 18.51 -4.79
N ARG A 453 -23.82 17.34 -4.17
CA ARG A 453 -24.79 17.00 -3.11
C ARG A 453 -24.25 17.27 -1.71
N ILE A 454 -22.98 17.01 -1.49
CA ILE A 454 -22.32 17.16 -0.18
C ILE A 454 -22.16 18.64 0.17
N ALA A 455 -21.60 19.46 -0.71
CA ALA A 455 -21.21 20.83 -0.43
C ALA A 455 -22.38 21.72 0.09
N PRO A 456 -23.58 21.75 -0.55
CA PRO A 456 -24.71 22.51 -0.03
C PRO A 456 -25.18 22.00 1.34
N ARG A 457 -25.14 20.71 1.59
CA ARG A 457 -25.50 20.11 2.88
C ARG A 457 -24.52 20.52 3.99
N LEU A 458 -23.26 20.66 3.68
CA LEU A 458 -22.22 21.14 4.60
C LEU A 458 -22.28 22.66 4.82
N GLY A 459 -23.07 23.41 4.03
CA GLY A 459 -23.13 24.86 4.06
C GLY A 459 -22.01 25.57 3.28
N ILE A 460 -21.32 24.83 2.40
CA ILE A 460 -20.25 25.35 1.53
C ILE A 460 -20.89 26.24 0.44
N SER A 461 -20.25 27.37 0.12
CA SER A 461 -20.74 28.31 -0.91
C SER A 461 -20.73 27.64 -2.31
N HIS A 462 -21.55 28.19 -3.22
CA HIS A 462 -21.59 27.70 -4.60
C HIS A 462 -20.22 27.81 -5.31
N ASP A 463 -19.51 28.92 -5.09
CA ASP A 463 -18.21 29.17 -5.71
C ASP A 463 -17.17 28.18 -5.19
N ASP A 464 -17.14 27.93 -3.89
CA ASP A 464 -16.25 26.93 -3.27
C ASP A 464 -16.62 25.50 -3.71
N MET A 465 -17.90 25.19 -3.87
CA MET A 465 -18.36 23.90 -4.43
C MET A 465 -17.81 23.67 -5.84
N VAL A 466 -17.85 24.70 -6.71
CA VAL A 466 -17.30 24.61 -8.07
C VAL A 466 -15.79 24.37 -8.03
N ILE A 467 -15.07 24.99 -7.10
CA ILE A 467 -13.63 24.73 -6.90
C ILE A 467 -13.41 23.28 -6.49
N LEU A 468 -14.13 22.78 -5.48
CA LEU A 468 -14.03 21.38 -5.05
C LEU A 468 -14.36 20.38 -6.17
N GLN A 469 -15.41 20.65 -6.95
CA GLN A 469 -15.77 19.84 -8.12
C GLN A 469 -14.65 19.84 -9.17
N THR A 470 -14.00 20.98 -9.40
CA THR A 470 -12.85 21.10 -10.31
C THR A 470 -11.65 20.31 -9.79
N MET A 471 -11.39 20.36 -8.49
CA MET A 471 -10.32 19.56 -7.85
C MET A 471 -10.58 18.07 -8.04
N VAL A 472 -11.79 17.58 -7.79
CA VAL A 472 -12.17 16.18 -7.96
C VAL A 472 -12.04 15.73 -9.43
N LEU A 473 -12.59 16.54 -10.36
CA LEU A 473 -12.57 16.22 -11.78
C LEU A 473 -11.14 16.14 -12.35
N HIS A 474 -10.27 17.02 -11.87
CA HIS A 474 -8.95 17.24 -12.43
C HIS A 474 -7.78 16.86 -11.51
N HIS A 475 -8.00 16.03 -10.46
CA HIS A 475 -6.94 15.65 -9.53
C HIS A 475 -5.76 14.93 -10.21
N LEU A 476 -5.99 14.21 -11.33
CA LEU A 476 -4.96 13.55 -12.10
C LEU A 476 -4.39 14.44 -13.25
N LEU A 477 -4.91 15.66 -13.46
CA LEU A 477 -4.53 16.51 -14.57
C LEU A 477 -3.02 16.82 -14.59
N LEU A 478 -2.51 17.34 -13.48
CA LEU A 478 -1.12 17.79 -13.42
C LEU A 478 -0.12 16.63 -13.57
N PRO A 479 -0.24 15.50 -12.85
CA PRO A 479 0.68 14.39 -13.02
C PRO A 479 0.58 13.75 -14.42
N ASP A 480 -0.61 13.66 -15.00
CA ASP A 480 -0.81 13.11 -16.34
C ASP A 480 -0.19 14.00 -17.42
N VAL A 481 -0.44 15.31 -17.37
CA VAL A 481 0.12 16.27 -18.32
C VAL A 481 1.64 16.36 -18.19
N ALA A 482 2.15 16.52 -16.95
CA ALA A 482 3.58 16.67 -16.70
C ALA A 482 4.40 15.47 -17.19
N THR A 483 3.85 14.26 -17.08
CA THR A 483 4.59 13.05 -17.44
C THR A 483 4.38 12.59 -18.88
N ARG A 484 3.31 13.06 -19.55
CA ARG A 484 2.93 12.57 -20.88
C ARG A 484 3.04 13.62 -22.00
N ARG A 485 3.16 14.92 -21.65
CA ARG A 485 3.18 15.98 -22.66
C ARG A 485 4.49 16.74 -22.70
N ASP A 486 4.74 17.35 -23.85
CA ASP A 486 5.86 18.27 -24.02
C ASP A 486 5.54 19.59 -23.30
N LEU A 487 6.22 19.84 -22.19
CA LEU A 487 6.03 21.04 -21.38
C LEU A 487 6.57 22.31 -22.11
N SER A 488 7.38 22.16 -23.15
CA SER A 488 7.85 23.27 -23.97
C SER A 488 6.84 23.71 -25.07
N ASP A 489 5.77 22.91 -25.28
CA ASP A 489 4.70 23.26 -26.19
C ASP A 489 3.69 24.19 -25.51
N PRO A 490 3.51 25.46 -25.99
CA PRO A 490 2.51 26.36 -25.44
C PRO A 490 1.09 25.77 -25.36
N ALA A 491 0.73 24.90 -26.30
CA ALA A 491 -0.58 24.25 -26.31
C ALA A 491 -0.79 23.33 -25.09
N THR A 492 0.29 22.75 -24.54
CA THR A 492 0.23 21.98 -23.29
C THR A 492 -0.18 22.86 -22.11
N ILE A 493 0.37 24.05 -22.03
CA ILE A 493 0.07 25.00 -20.95
C ILE A 493 -1.35 25.56 -21.11
N ASP A 494 -1.75 25.91 -22.34
CA ASP A 494 -3.12 26.38 -22.63
C ASP A 494 -4.16 25.31 -22.28
N PHE A 495 -3.88 24.03 -22.54
CA PHE A 495 -4.72 22.92 -22.13
C PHE A 495 -4.95 22.84 -20.63
N VAL A 496 -3.92 23.11 -19.82
CA VAL A 496 -4.04 23.15 -18.35
C VAL A 496 -4.83 24.38 -17.93
N ILE A 497 -4.54 25.56 -18.50
CA ILE A 497 -5.22 26.83 -18.20
C ILE A 497 -6.72 26.73 -18.42
N GLU A 498 -7.17 26.15 -19.53
CA GLU A 498 -8.60 25.97 -19.83
C GLU A 498 -9.34 25.18 -18.73
N ARG A 499 -8.65 24.32 -18.01
CA ARG A 499 -9.22 23.46 -16.95
C ARG A 499 -9.12 24.08 -15.58
N VAL A 500 -7.97 24.66 -15.25
CA VAL A 500 -7.74 25.23 -13.90
C VAL A 500 -8.30 26.66 -13.77
N LYS A 501 -8.29 27.44 -14.83
CA LYS A 501 -8.84 28.81 -14.99
C LYS A 501 -8.23 29.87 -14.07
N THR A 502 -7.83 29.54 -12.86
CA THR A 502 -7.33 30.50 -11.86
C THR A 502 -6.06 30.02 -11.17
N PRO A 503 -5.18 30.93 -10.71
CA PRO A 503 -4.03 30.56 -9.89
C PRO A 503 -4.42 29.78 -8.63
N LEU A 504 -5.50 30.15 -7.95
CA LEU A 504 -5.99 29.45 -6.77
C LEU A 504 -6.25 27.97 -7.02
N VAL A 505 -6.98 27.64 -8.10
CA VAL A 505 -7.28 26.24 -8.44
C VAL A 505 -6.02 25.49 -8.84
N LEU A 506 -5.08 26.16 -9.53
CA LEU A 506 -3.77 25.58 -9.86
C LEU A 506 -2.97 25.20 -8.61
N ASP A 507 -2.88 26.12 -7.63
CA ASP A 507 -2.15 25.91 -6.38
C ASP A 507 -2.79 24.77 -5.55
N LEU A 508 -4.14 24.73 -5.48
CA LEU A 508 -4.88 23.67 -4.80
C LEU A 508 -4.65 22.30 -5.47
N LEU A 509 -4.70 22.22 -6.80
CA LEU A 509 -4.44 21.00 -7.54
C LEU A 509 -2.97 20.55 -7.44
N HIS A 510 -2.02 21.48 -7.40
CA HIS A 510 -0.61 21.17 -7.19
C HIS A 510 -0.40 20.50 -5.81
N CYS A 511 -0.88 21.13 -4.74
CA CYS A 511 -0.79 20.57 -3.40
C CYS A 511 -1.54 19.22 -3.27
N LEU A 512 -2.71 19.10 -3.89
CA LEU A 512 -3.47 17.84 -3.94
C LEU A 512 -2.69 16.75 -4.68
N THR A 513 -2.05 17.07 -5.82
CA THR A 513 -1.22 16.11 -6.57
C THR A 513 -0.07 15.55 -5.74
N VAL A 514 0.60 16.42 -4.96
CA VAL A 514 1.67 15.99 -4.04
C VAL A 514 1.10 15.09 -2.95
N ALA A 515 0.02 15.51 -2.29
CA ALA A 515 -0.60 14.82 -1.18
C ALA A 515 -1.14 13.43 -1.56
N ASP A 516 -1.85 13.35 -2.68
CA ASP A 516 -2.38 12.11 -3.25
C ASP A 516 -1.26 11.14 -3.65
N SER A 517 -0.23 11.65 -4.36
CA SER A 517 0.90 10.81 -4.79
C SER A 517 1.67 10.23 -3.59
N LEU A 518 1.85 10.98 -2.50
CA LEU A 518 2.45 10.48 -1.25
C LEU A 518 1.57 9.41 -0.58
N ALA A 519 0.25 9.59 -0.59
CA ALA A 519 -0.70 8.61 -0.06
C ALA A 519 -0.80 7.34 -0.90
N THR A 520 -0.58 7.45 -2.21
CA THR A 520 -0.59 6.31 -3.14
C THR A 520 0.59 5.37 -2.86
N GLY A 521 1.79 5.91 -2.66
CA GLY A 521 2.96 5.12 -2.25
C GLY A 521 4.29 5.64 -2.80
N PRO A 522 5.43 5.08 -2.35
CA PRO A 522 6.77 5.56 -2.71
C PRO A 522 7.08 5.53 -4.21
N ALA A 523 6.44 4.63 -4.96
CA ALA A 523 6.61 4.53 -6.40
C ALA A 523 5.83 5.59 -7.18
N ALA A 524 4.84 6.22 -6.56
CA ALA A 524 3.97 7.20 -7.22
C ALA A 524 4.57 8.61 -7.23
N TRP A 525 5.48 8.94 -6.30
CA TRP A 525 6.10 10.25 -6.18
C TRP A 525 7.61 10.16 -5.98
N GLY A 526 8.36 10.70 -6.92
CA GLY A 526 9.82 10.77 -6.84
C GLY A 526 10.33 12.13 -7.34
N PRO A 527 11.61 12.47 -7.08
CA PRO A 527 12.18 13.78 -7.43
C PRO A 527 12.01 14.16 -8.91
N TRP A 528 12.06 13.20 -9.80
CA TRP A 528 11.88 13.42 -11.23
C TRP A 528 10.44 13.87 -11.56
N LYS A 529 9.42 13.15 -11.06
CA LYS A 529 8.01 13.49 -11.30
C LYS A 529 7.66 14.83 -10.65
N ALA A 530 8.17 15.06 -9.43
CA ALA A 530 8.02 16.33 -8.74
C ALA A 530 8.55 17.49 -9.58
N GLY A 531 9.77 17.37 -10.13
CA GLY A 531 10.36 18.41 -10.97
C GLY A 531 9.56 18.70 -12.24
N LEU A 532 8.96 17.69 -12.88
CA LEU A 532 8.09 17.91 -14.06
C LEU A 532 6.77 18.61 -13.67
N VAL A 533 6.17 18.24 -12.56
CA VAL A 533 4.94 18.89 -12.07
C VAL A 533 5.24 20.33 -11.67
N ASP A 534 6.33 20.59 -10.97
CA ASP A 534 6.76 21.95 -10.58
C ASP A 534 7.03 22.82 -11.81
N GLU A 535 7.68 22.27 -12.86
CA GLU A 535 7.90 22.98 -14.14
C GLU A 535 6.57 23.32 -14.82
N LEU A 536 5.64 22.37 -14.90
CA LEU A 536 4.31 22.57 -15.48
C LEU A 536 3.55 23.68 -14.74
N VAL A 537 3.52 23.59 -13.41
CA VAL A 537 2.83 24.54 -12.53
C VAL A 537 3.45 25.92 -12.65
N GLY A 538 4.78 26.03 -12.61
CA GLY A 538 5.50 27.31 -12.77
C GLY A 538 5.14 28.02 -14.07
N ARG A 539 5.23 27.34 -15.20
CA ARG A 539 4.86 27.89 -16.53
C ARG A 539 3.38 28.27 -16.62
N THR A 540 2.50 27.44 -16.09
CA THR A 540 1.06 27.73 -16.06
C THR A 540 0.77 28.96 -15.21
N HIS A 541 1.45 29.09 -14.08
CA HIS A 541 1.29 30.23 -13.17
C HIS A 541 1.78 31.55 -13.79
N GLU A 542 2.91 31.54 -14.50
CA GLU A 542 3.43 32.71 -15.24
C GLU A 542 2.41 33.23 -16.25
N VAL A 543 1.71 32.32 -16.97
CA VAL A 543 0.69 32.73 -17.94
C VAL A 543 -0.56 33.25 -17.25
N LEU A 544 -1.06 32.59 -16.24
CA LEU A 544 -2.25 33.00 -15.48
C LEU A 544 -2.05 34.36 -14.77
N SER A 545 -0.80 34.64 -14.34
CA SER A 545 -0.43 35.90 -13.69
C SER A 545 -0.10 37.03 -14.69
N GLY A 546 -0.04 36.74 -16.00
CA GLY A 546 0.34 37.71 -17.02
C GLY A 546 1.80 38.14 -16.97
N THR A 547 2.66 37.37 -16.30
CA THR A 547 4.11 37.60 -16.17
C THR A 547 4.94 36.81 -17.18
N ALA A 548 4.28 35.97 -17.98
CA ALA A 548 4.97 35.18 -19.00
C ALA A 548 5.70 36.08 -20.01
N SER A 549 7.01 35.97 -20.08
CA SER A 549 7.84 36.44 -21.14
C SER A 549 7.55 35.70 -22.46
N ASP A 550 8.22 36.04 -23.53
CA ASP A 550 7.97 35.44 -24.87
C ASP A 550 7.93 33.89 -24.80
N ARG A 551 6.76 33.31 -25.02
CA ARG A 551 6.56 31.85 -25.01
C ARG A 551 7.42 31.08 -26.01
N SER A 552 8.02 31.79 -27.01
CA SER A 552 8.98 31.20 -27.98
C SER A 552 10.29 30.78 -27.29
N GLU A 553 10.64 31.38 -26.15
CA GLU A 553 11.83 31.05 -25.37
C GLU A 553 11.68 29.71 -24.61
N TRP A 554 10.47 29.16 -24.46
CA TRP A 554 10.24 27.89 -23.81
C TRP A 554 10.71 26.66 -24.59
N ARG A 555 11.11 26.83 -25.85
CA ARG A 555 11.74 25.77 -26.64
C ARG A 555 13.15 25.51 -26.14
N LEU A 556 13.24 24.64 -25.13
CA LEU A 556 14.52 24.30 -24.49
C LEU A 556 15.37 23.29 -25.30
N PHE A 557 14.90 22.83 -26.46
CA PHE A 557 15.65 21.89 -27.28
C PHE A 557 15.37 22.12 -28.78
N PRO A 558 16.42 22.27 -29.62
CA PRO A 558 17.85 22.28 -29.29
C PRO A 558 18.27 23.56 -28.59
N ASP A 559 19.05 23.45 -27.51
CA ASP A 559 19.72 24.60 -26.89
C ASP A 559 20.95 25.04 -27.66
N ALA A 560 21.60 26.13 -27.25
CA ALA A 560 22.75 26.70 -27.95
C ALA A 560 23.91 25.70 -28.11
N GLU A 561 24.17 24.87 -27.09
CA GLU A 561 25.21 23.84 -27.12
C GLU A 561 24.91 22.77 -28.18
N VAL A 562 23.66 22.31 -28.23
CA VAL A 562 23.23 21.31 -29.24
C VAL A 562 23.30 21.91 -30.65
N LEU A 563 22.92 23.17 -30.84
CA LEU A 563 23.04 23.84 -32.14
C LEU A 563 24.49 23.94 -32.60
N GLU A 564 25.43 24.24 -31.68
CA GLU A 564 26.86 24.22 -31.99
C GLU A 564 27.37 22.80 -32.33
N MET A 565 26.83 21.78 -31.68
CA MET A 565 27.16 20.39 -32.01
C MET A 565 26.66 20.03 -33.41
N MET A 566 25.42 20.40 -33.75
CA MET A 566 24.82 20.17 -35.06
C MET A 566 25.57 20.89 -36.19
N ALA A 567 25.99 22.15 -35.95
CA ALA A 567 26.76 22.95 -36.91
C ALA A 567 28.10 22.31 -37.34
N LYS A 568 28.65 21.39 -36.55
CA LYS A 568 29.87 20.64 -36.88
C LYS A 568 29.65 19.65 -38.05
N GLY A 569 28.41 19.23 -38.31
CA GLY A 569 28.08 18.33 -39.42
C GLY A 569 28.61 16.89 -39.28
N VAL A 570 29.04 16.49 -38.07
CA VAL A 570 29.59 15.18 -37.79
C VAL A 570 28.91 14.53 -36.55
N VAL A 571 29.04 13.21 -36.44
CA VAL A 571 28.54 12.53 -35.25
C VAL A 571 29.24 13.05 -34.01
N THR A 572 28.46 13.53 -33.04
CA THR A 572 28.97 14.10 -31.81
C THR A 572 28.10 13.64 -30.64
N PHE A 573 28.72 13.38 -29.51
CA PHE A 573 28.07 12.96 -28.27
C PHE A 573 28.33 14.00 -27.16
N GLY A 574 27.31 14.28 -26.36
CA GLY A 574 27.41 15.05 -25.13
C GLY A 574 26.81 14.24 -23.98
N VAL A 575 27.45 14.24 -22.82
CA VAL A 575 26.97 13.48 -21.64
C VAL A 575 26.93 14.35 -20.40
N THR A 576 25.92 14.13 -19.59
CA THR A 576 25.83 14.62 -18.21
C THR A 576 25.67 13.43 -17.25
N PRO A 577 25.63 13.60 -15.94
CA PRO A 577 25.42 12.46 -15.03
C PRO A 577 24.16 11.64 -15.31
N ASP A 578 23.11 12.22 -15.90
CA ASP A 578 21.80 11.60 -16.12
C ASP A 578 21.28 11.75 -17.58
N SER A 579 22.08 12.30 -18.49
CA SER A 579 21.63 12.47 -19.87
C SER A 579 22.71 12.21 -20.91
N LEU A 580 22.24 11.82 -22.10
CA LEU A 580 23.03 11.59 -23.31
C LEU A 580 22.46 12.42 -24.44
N THR A 581 23.26 13.28 -25.05
CA THR A 581 22.94 13.98 -26.31
C THR A 581 23.68 13.31 -27.45
N VAL A 582 22.96 12.99 -28.52
CA VAL A 582 23.49 12.38 -29.73
C VAL A 582 23.17 13.30 -30.91
N VAL A 583 24.16 13.75 -31.62
CA VAL A 583 24.03 14.46 -32.90
C VAL A 583 24.57 13.57 -34.00
N SER A 584 23.82 13.39 -35.07
CA SER A 584 24.20 12.56 -36.23
C SER A 584 23.48 12.98 -37.47
N PRO A 585 23.90 12.53 -38.69
CA PRO A 585 23.08 12.67 -39.90
C PRO A 585 21.68 12.11 -39.64
N ASP A 586 20.66 12.85 -40.13
CA ASP A 586 19.26 12.45 -39.97
C ASP A 586 18.98 11.21 -40.85
N ARG A 587 18.71 10.08 -40.19
CA ARG A 587 18.40 8.81 -40.86
C ARG A 587 17.23 8.13 -40.15
N PRO A 588 16.28 7.54 -40.90
CA PRO A 588 15.22 6.75 -40.29
C PRO A 588 15.76 5.71 -39.31
N GLY A 589 15.20 5.67 -38.11
CA GLY A 589 15.57 4.71 -37.07
C GLY A 589 16.78 5.09 -36.20
N THR A 590 17.38 6.28 -36.38
CA THR A 590 18.46 6.77 -35.50
C THR A 590 18.02 6.76 -34.02
N PHE A 591 16.85 7.32 -33.72
CA PHE A 591 16.30 7.34 -32.37
C PHE A 591 16.16 5.92 -31.80
N SER A 592 15.62 4.98 -32.56
CA SER A 592 15.43 3.60 -32.08
C SER A 592 16.75 2.86 -31.82
N ARG A 593 17.82 3.17 -32.61
CA ARG A 593 19.17 2.60 -32.36
C ARG A 593 19.77 3.11 -31.07
N VAL A 594 19.62 4.41 -30.77
CA VAL A 594 20.08 4.97 -29.48
C VAL A 594 19.32 4.32 -28.33
N ALA A 595 18.00 4.22 -28.41
CA ALA A 595 17.17 3.53 -27.41
C ALA A 595 17.59 2.06 -27.22
N ALA A 596 17.96 1.35 -28.30
CA ALA A 596 18.46 -0.01 -28.24
C ALA A 596 19.78 -0.13 -27.48
N VAL A 597 20.74 0.77 -27.73
CA VAL A 597 22.03 0.76 -27.03
C VAL A 597 21.87 1.08 -25.55
N LEU A 598 21.05 2.09 -25.20
CA LEU A 598 20.75 2.40 -23.80
C LEU A 598 20.12 1.17 -23.09
N THR A 599 19.15 0.52 -23.75
CA THR A 599 18.57 -0.74 -23.24
C THR A 599 19.62 -1.84 -23.10
N LEU A 600 20.50 -2.02 -24.10
CA LEU A 600 21.58 -3.02 -24.08
C LEU A 600 22.54 -2.79 -22.90
N ARG A 601 22.76 -1.55 -22.51
CA ARG A 601 23.58 -1.18 -21.35
C ARG A 601 22.81 -1.15 -20.03
N GLY A 602 21.49 -1.43 -20.05
CA GLY A 602 20.65 -1.51 -18.84
C GLY A 602 20.26 -0.14 -18.28
N LEU A 603 20.33 0.89 -19.12
CA LEU A 603 19.92 2.25 -18.75
C LEU A 603 18.44 2.43 -19.07
N ALA A 604 17.65 2.74 -18.06
CA ALA A 604 16.23 3.05 -18.21
C ALA A 604 16.08 4.49 -18.72
N VAL A 605 15.43 4.64 -19.87
CA VAL A 605 15.13 5.97 -20.43
C VAL A 605 13.89 6.52 -19.73
N LEU A 606 13.98 7.76 -19.25
CA LEU A 606 12.89 8.49 -18.59
C LEU A 606 12.18 9.45 -19.54
N GLY A 607 12.88 9.89 -20.59
CA GLY A 607 12.35 10.76 -21.60
C GLY A 607 13.39 11.08 -22.67
N ALA A 608 12.94 11.56 -23.81
CA ALA A 608 13.83 11.99 -24.87
C ALA A 608 13.24 13.16 -25.67
N ARG A 609 14.10 14.01 -26.20
CA ARG A 609 13.75 15.08 -27.16
C ARG A 609 14.56 14.89 -28.42
N ALA A 610 13.95 15.18 -29.57
CA ALA A 610 14.61 15.08 -30.84
C ALA A 610 14.31 16.31 -31.73
N HIS A 611 15.28 16.69 -32.53
CA HIS A 611 15.17 17.77 -33.50
C HIS A 611 15.99 17.42 -34.76
N SER A 612 15.42 17.74 -35.90
CA SER A 612 16.14 17.65 -37.21
C SER A 612 16.17 19.02 -37.86
N ASP A 613 17.34 19.41 -38.35
CA ASP A 613 17.53 20.69 -39.06
C ASP A 613 17.34 20.54 -40.59
N GLU A 614 17.33 21.66 -41.28
CA GLU A 614 17.22 21.71 -42.75
C GLU A 614 18.50 21.22 -43.45
N GLN A 615 19.62 21.11 -42.73
CA GLN A 615 20.91 20.65 -43.24
C GLN A 615 21.05 19.12 -43.16
N GLY A 616 20.02 18.41 -42.71
CA GLY A 616 19.98 16.96 -42.60
C GLY A 616 20.74 16.41 -41.40
N MET A 617 20.91 17.20 -40.33
CA MET A 617 21.41 16.73 -39.04
C MET A 617 20.27 16.54 -38.09
N ALA A 618 20.32 15.45 -37.31
CA ALA A 618 19.41 15.16 -36.19
C ALA A 618 20.14 15.22 -34.86
N ALA A 619 19.52 15.84 -33.88
CA ALA A 619 19.94 15.81 -32.47
C ALA A 619 18.89 15.11 -31.65
N SER A 620 19.31 14.26 -30.74
CA SER A 620 18.42 13.67 -29.74
C SER A 620 19.09 13.67 -28.37
N ARG A 621 18.35 14.09 -27.33
CA ARG A 621 18.78 14.07 -25.95
C ARG A 621 17.92 13.10 -25.17
N PHE A 622 18.55 12.08 -24.59
CA PHE A 622 17.93 11.07 -23.77
C PHE A 622 18.23 11.33 -22.31
N ARG A 623 17.23 11.42 -21.48
CA ARG A 623 17.36 11.42 -20.04
C ARG A 623 17.21 9.99 -19.52
N VAL A 624 18.12 9.56 -18.65
CA VAL A 624 18.19 8.19 -18.16
C VAL A 624 18.21 8.18 -16.64
N GLN A 625 17.67 7.10 -16.06
CA GLN A 625 17.74 6.88 -14.61
C GLN A 625 19.15 6.51 -14.21
N VAL A 626 19.71 7.26 -13.26
CA VAL A 626 21.01 6.91 -12.67
C VAL A 626 20.85 5.62 -11.85
N PRO A 627 21.67 4.58 -12.12
CA PRO A 627 21.60 3.32 -11.38
C PRO A 627 21.91 3.50 -9.89
N ALA A 628 21.22 2.73 -9.03
CA ALA A 628 21.43 2.81 -7.58
C ALA A 628 22.84 2.38 -7.10
N HIS A 629 23.59 1.68 -7.96
CA HIS A 629 24.93 1.16 -7.64
C HIS A 629 26.08 2.10 -8.01
N GLY A 630 25.81 3.30 -8.57
CA GLY A 630 26.84 4.28 -8.87
C GLY A 630 26.57 5.10 -10.12
N PRO A 631 27.50 6.03 -10.48
CA PRO A 631 27.38 6.85 -11.67
C PRO A 631 27.41 6.00 -12.95
N ILE A 632 26.87 6.57 -14.03
CA ILE A 632 26.86 5.92 -15.34
C ILE A 632 28.26 5.95 -15.95
N GLU A 633 28.79 4.80 -16.34
CA GLU A 633 30.00 4.67 -17.14
C GLU A 633 29.65 4.91 -18.61
N TRP A 634 29.86 6.16 -19.09
CA TRP A 634 29.46 6.53 -20.45
C TRP A 634 30.36 5.99 -21.55
N GLU A 635 31.66 5.79 -21.30
CA GLU A 635 32.62 5.39 -22.33
C GLU A 635 32.20 4.09 -23.09
N PRO A 636 31.79 2.99 -22.42
CA PRO A 636 31.30 1.80 -23.12
C PRO A 636 29.98 2.03 -23.86
N VAL A 637 29.14 2.97 -23.39
CA VAL A 637 27.87 3.32 -24.06
C VAL A 637 28.17 4.05 -25.37
N LEU A 638 29.11 5.00 -25.36
CA LEU A 638 29.49 5.78 -26.52
C LEU A 638 30.14 4.91 -27.60
N ASP A 639 31.00 3.95 -27.23
CA ASP A 639 31.58 2.99 -28.18
C ASP A 639 30.50 2.15 -28.88
N ASP A 640 29.54 1.61 -28.12
CA ASP A 640 28.44 0.85 -28.72
C ASP A 640 27.52 1.74 -29.58
N LEU A 641 27.33 3.01 -29.22
CA LEU A 641 26.55 3.96 -30.00
C LEU A 641 27.23 4.27 -31.34
N GLU A 642 28.52 4.54 -31.36
CA GLU A 642 29.27 4.81 -32.57
C GLU A 642 29.18 3.65 -33.54
N ARG A 643 29.36 2.40 -33.04
CA ARG A 643 29.22 1.17 -33.83
C ARG A 643 27.77 0.95 -34.29
N ALA A 644 26.78 1.23 -33.45
CA ALA A 644 25.36 1.08 -33.79
C ALA A 644 24.96 2.06 -34.89
N LEU A 645 25.41 3.32 -34.85
CA LEU A 645 25.12 4.35 -35.83
C LEU A 645 25.80 4.04 -37.18
N ARG A 646 26.98 3.39 -37.19
CA ARG A 646 27.64 2.88 -38.40
C ARG A 646 27.03 1.57 -38.95
N GLY A 647 26.12 0.92 -38.20
CA GLY A 647 25.54 -0.38 -38.58
C GLY A 647 26.46 -1.59 -38.27
N GLU A 648 27.45 -1.41 -37.43
CA GLU A 648 28.47 -2.42 -37.06
C GLU A 648 28.12 -3.18 -35.76
N LEU A 649 26.96 -2.92 -35.15
CA LEU A 649 26.50 -3.56 -33.95
C LEU A 649 25.22 -4.37 -34.21
N ALA A 650 25.24 -5.67 -33.90
CA ALA A 650 24.09 -6.54 -34.05
C ALA A 650 23.11 -6.33 -32.88
N LEU A 651 22.31 -5.27 -32.93
CA LEU A 651 21.45 -4.84 -31.81
C LEU A 651 20.39 -5.88 -31.43
N GLU A 652 19.61 -6.37 -32.41
CA GLU A 652 18.52 -7.31 -32.18
C GLU A 652 18.96 -8.62 -31.50
N PRO A 653 20.00 -9.33 -32.00
CA PRO A 653 20.50 -10.53 -31.35
C PRO A 653 21.01 -10.29 -29.93
N ARG A 654 21.70 -9.17 -29.69
CA ARG A 654 22.24 -8.83 -28.37
C ARG A 654 21.13 -8.46 -27.37
N LEU A 655 20.09 -7.75 -27.82
CA LEU A 655 18.92 -7.47 -26.98
C LEU A 655 18.17 -8.76 -26.63
N ALA A 656 18.00 -9.66 -27.60
CA ALA A 656 17.35 -10.96 -27.37
C ALA A 656 18.15 -11.85 -26.39
N GLU A 657 19.48 -11.85 -26.47
CA GLU A 657 20.36 -12.55 -25.53
C GLU A 657 20.25 -11.97 -24.12
N ARG A 658 20.29 -10.63 -24.01
CA ARG A 658 20.11 -9.95 -22.72
C ARG A 658 18.75 -10.22 -22.11
N ALA A 659 17.68 -10.20 -22.87
CA ALA A 659 16.33 -10.51 -22.41
C ALA A 659 16.21 -11.94 -21.83
N ARG A 660 16.96 -12.91 -22.40
CA ARG A 660 17.03 -14.29 -21.87
C ARG A 660 17.77 -14.37 -20.53
N THR A 661 18.85 -13.60 -20.37
CA THR A 661 19.69 -13.58 -19.17
C THR A 661 19.01 -12.89 -18.00
N TYR A 662 18.27 -11.80 -18.28
CA TYR A 662 17.54 -11.02 -17.30
C TYR A 662 16.05 -11.37 -17.31
N LYS A 663 15.66 -12.63 -17.11
CA LYS A 663 14.28 -12.97 -16.75
C LYS A 663 13.97 -12.30 -15.39
N ARG A 664 13.39 -11.11 -15.45
CA ARG A 664 12.85 -10.44 -14.26
C ARG A 664 11.89 -11.42 -13.58
N ARG A 665 12.07 -11.71 -12.29
CA ARG A 665 11.04 -12.40 -11.50
C ARG A 665 9.79 -11.52 -11.63
N ARG A 666 8.76 -12.02 -12.29
CA ARG A 666 7.44 -11.38 -12.32
C ARG A 666 7.04 -11.13 -10.87
N ARG A 667 6.88 -9.88 -10.50
CA ARG A 667 6.47 -9.48 -9.15
C ARG A 667 4.96 -9.54 -8.95
N SER A 668 4.16 -9.64 -10.01
CA SER A 668 2.71 -9.83 -9.89
C SER A 668 2.21 -10.80 -10.96
N ALA A 669 1.37 -11.74 -10.58
CA ALA A 669 0.53 -12.55 -11.47
C ALA A 669 -0.84 -11.89 -11.70
N GLY A 670 -0.93 -10.57 -11.58
CA GLY A 670 -2.11 -9.83 -12.00
C GLY A 670 -2.32 -10.02 -13.51
N VAL A 671 -3.56 -10.11 -13.95
CA VAL A 671 -3.91 -10.09 -15.38
C VAL A 671 -3.43 -8.75 -15.93
N LEU A 672 -2.28 -8.77 -16.62
CA LEU A 672 -1.75 -7.59 -17.28
C LEU A 672 -2.74 -7.14 -18.34
N ALA A 673 -3.07 -5.86 -18.35
CA ALA A 673 -3.92 -5.30 -19.41
C ALA A 673 -3.27 -5.54 -20.78
N PRO A 674 -4.04 -5.89 -21.82
CA PRO A 674 -3.50 -6.06 -23.15
C PRO A 674 -2.86 -4.75 -23.64
N PRO A 675 -1.79 -4.82 -24.46
CA PRO A 675 -1.18 -3.64 -25.06
C PRO A 675 -2.23 -2.77 -25.78
N ARG A 676 -2.11 -1.45 -25.61
CA ARG A 676 -3.04 -0.47 -26.19
C ARG A 676 -2.29 0.70 -26.79
N VAL A 677 -2.74 1.15 -27.96
CA VAL A 677 -2.28 2.37 -28.63
C VAL A 677 -3.45 3.34 -28.72
N THR A 678 -3.21 4.59 -28.36
CA THR A 678 -4.24 5.65 -28.39
C THR A 678 -3.68 6.89 -29.08
N TYR A 679 -4.48 7.53 -29.92
CA TYR A 679 -4.16 8.81 -30.54
C TYR A 679 -4.80 9.94 -29.75
N VAL A 680 -4.02 10.98 -29.42
CA VAL A 680 -4.53 12.16 -28.72
C VAL A 680 -4.53 13.31 -29.70
N ASP A 681 -5.73 13.74 -30.12
CA ASP A 681 -5.95 14.82 -31.09
C ASP A 681 -6.20 16.16 -30.41
N GLY A 682 -5.93 17.27 -31.10
CA GLY A 682 -6.32 18.62 -30.68
C GLY A 682 -5.48 19.28 -29.58
N VAL A 683 -4.37 18.68 -29.21
CA VAL A 683 -3.54 19.17 -28.08
C VAL A 683 -2.24 19.82 -28.56
N THR A 684 -1.83 19.59 -29.78
CA THR A 684 -0.67 20.23 -30.43
C THR A 684 -1.05 20.65 -31.84
N SER A 685 -0.55 21.80 -32.26
CA SER A 685 -0.76 22.28 -33.65
C SER A 685 0.16 21.62 -34.68
N ASN A 686 1.13 20.80 -34.24
CA ASN A 686 2.30 20.54 -35.05
C ASN A 686 2.79 19.08 -35.05
N ALA A 687 2.14 18.18 -34.29
CA ALA A 687 2.47 16.76 -34.21
C ALA A 687 1.22 15.93 -33.85
N THR A 688 1.25 14.63 -34.07
CA THR A 688 0.28 13.70 -33.51
C THR A 688 0.88 13.03 -32.27
N ILE A 689 0.12 12.93 -31.19
CA ILE A 689 0.55 12.22 -29.98
C ILE A 689 0.04 10.77 -30.07
N ILE A 690 0.97 9.83 -29.94
CA ILE A 690 0.69 8.40 -29.87
C ILE A 690 1.02 7.95 -28.44
N GLU A 691 0.00 7.59 -27.67
CA GLU A 691 0.18 6.94 -26.35
C GLU A 691 0.21 5.43 -26.52
N VAL A 692 1.23 4.79 -25.95
CA VAL A 692 1.42 3.34 -25.95
C VAL A 692 1.40 2.85 -24.50
N ARG A 693 0.49 1.94 -24.18
CA ARG A 693 0.46 1.24 -22.89
C ARG A 693 0.71 -0.23 -23.11
N ALA A 694 1.61 -0.80 -22.34
CA ALA A 694 1.95 -2.22 -22.44
C ALA A 694 2.62 -2.72 -21.17
N PRO A 695 2.59 -4.04 -20.91
CA PRO A 695 3.41 -4.64 -19.87
C PRO A 695 4.88 -4.31 -20.04
N ASP A 696 5.58 -3.93 -18.94
CA ASP A 696 7.01 -3.60 -19.00
C ASP A 696 7.82 -4.82 -19.47
N GLN A 697 8.51 -4.65 -20.59
CA GLN A 697 9.36 -5.66 -21.22
C GLN A 697 10.68 -5.05 -21.65
N HIS A 698 11.73 -5.85 -21.54
CA HIS A 698 13.05 -5.40 -21.98
C HIS A 698 13.07 -5.00 -23.46
N GLY A 699 13.55 -3.79 -23.76
CA GLY A 699 13.66 -3.26 -25.12
C GLY A 699 12.35 -2.76 -25.73
N ILE A 700 11.29 -2.53 -24.93
CA ILE A 700 10.00 -2.06 -25.44
C ILE A 700 10.12 -0.73 -26.21
N LEU A 701 10.86 0.25 -25.65
CA LEU A 701 11.08 1.55 -26.28
C LEU A 701 11.72 1.41 -27.67
N HIS A 702 12.75 0.56 -27.82
CA HIS A 702 13.38 0.28 -29.10
C HIS A 702 12.39 -0.32 -30.11
N ARG A 703 11.61 -1.32 -29.70
CA ARG A 703 10.65 -2.00 -30.59
C ARG A 703 9.56 -1.05 -31.09
N VAL A 704 8.99 -0.25 -30.18
CA VAL A 704 7.96 0.74 -30.53
C VAL A 704 8.52 1.82 -31.46
N THR A 705 9.67 2.41 -31.13
CA THR A 705 10.26 3.47 -31.95
C THR A 705 10.78 2.96 -33.30
N LYS A 706 11.19 1.67 -33.38
CA LYS A 706 11.53 1.02 -34.63
C LYS A 706 10.31 0.85 -35.54
N ALA A 707 9.19 0.35 -34.97
CA ALA A 707 7.94 0.22 -35.74
C ALA A 707 7.45 1.57 -36.29
N MET A 708 7.57 2.64 -35.53
CA MET A 708 7.24 4.00 -35.98
C MET A 708 8.17 4.45 -37.11
N ALA A 709 9.46 4.24 -36.99
CA ALA A 709 10.45 4.62 -38.01
C ALA A 709 10.26 3.84 -39.31
N GLU A 710 9.90 2.55 -39.29
CA GLU A 710 9.62 1.73 -40.44
C GLU A 710 8.39 2.22 -41.23
N LEU A 711 7.47 2.92 -40.59
CA LEU A 711 6.28 3.55 -41.21
C LEU A 711 6.48 5.04 -41.52
N GLY A 712 7.72 5.50 -41.50
CA GLY A 712 8.07 6.86 -41.93
C GLY A 712 7.66 7.94 -40.93
N LEU A 713 7.55 7.61 -39.66
CA LEU A 713 7.28 8.58 -38.60
C LEU A 713 8.58 9.11 -38.00
N ASP A 714 8.64 10.43 -37.85
CA ASP A 714 9.70 11.18 -37.22
C ASP A 714 9.27 11.54 -35.80
N ILE A 715 10.05 11.11 -34.78
CA ILE A 715 9.76 11.33 -33.37
C ILE A 715 10.39 12.65 -32.95
N ARG A 716 9.58 13.60 -32.49
CA ARG A 716 10.00 14.93 -32.00
C ARG A 716 10.20 14.99 -30.51
N HIS A 717 9.34 14.32 -29.77
CA HIS A 717 9.42 14.20 -28.34
C HIS A 717 8.95 12.81 -27.92
N ALA A 718 9.55 12.26 -26.89
CA ALA A 718 9.09 11.04 -26.23
C ALA A 718 9.15 11.21 -24.72
N SER A 719 8.04 10.97 -24.06
CA SER A 719 7.95 10.80 -22.63
C SER A 719 7.80 9.32 -22.32
N VAL A 720 8.70 8.76 -21.53
CA VAL A 720 8.79 7.33 -21.25
C VAL A 720 8.60 7.12 -19.75
N GLN A 721 7.58 6.36 -19.37
CA GLN A 721 7.27 6.13 -17.97
C GLN A 721 6.95 4.65 -17.73
N THR A 722 7.66 4.03 -16.79
CA THR A 722 7.28 2.71 -16.27
C THR A 722 6.56 2.91 -14.93
N ILE A 723 5.34 2.46 -14.86
CA ILE A 723 4.49 2.56 -13.70
C ILE A 723 4.21 1.12 -13.22
N GLY A 724 4.94 0.65 -12.17
CA GLY A 724 4.91 -0.75 -11.71
C GLY A 724 5.39 -1.72 -12.77
N ASP A 725 4.48 -2.58 -13.26
CA ASP A 725 4.76 -3.55 -14.33
C ASP A 725 4.21 -3.10 -15.71
N GLU A 726 3.75 -1.85 -15.85
CA GLU A 726 3.21 -1.28 -17.09
C GLU A 726 4.04 -0.09 -17.57
N VAL A 727 4.28 -0.03 -18.87
CA VAL A 727 4.88 1.11 -19.55
C VAL A 727 3.76 1.99 -20.11
N VAL A 728 3.88 3.30 -19.88
CA VAL A 728 2.98 4.33 -20.45
C VAL A 728 3.84 5.37 -21.15
N ASP A 729 4.02 5.20 -22.46
CA ASP A 729 4.87 6.05 -23.27
C ASP A 729 4.04 6.95 -24.19
N ALA A 730 4.42 8.21 -24.30
CA ALA A 730 3.81 9.17 -25.21
C ALA A 730 4.84 9.67 -26.25
N PHE A 731 4.52 9.55 -27.52
CA PHE A 731 5.37 9.94 -28.64
C PHE A 731 4.72 11.05 -29.43
N TYR A 732 5.42 12.16 -29.60
CA TYR A 732 5.05 13.24 -30.51
C TYR A 732 5.67 12.95 -31.88
N VAL A 733 4.85 12.61 -32.84
CA VAL A 733 5.32 12.16 -34.15
C VAL A 733 4.83 13.06 -35.29
N ARG A 734 5.62 13.13 -36.34
CA ARG A 734 5.25 13.71 -37.67
C ARG A 734 5.47 12.68 -38.75
N THR A 735 4.77 12.87 -39.87
CA THR A 735 5.06 12.13 -41.09
C THR A 735 6.40 12.59 -41.70
N SER A 736 6.94 11.85 -42.64
CA SER A 736 8.15 12.22 -43.38
C SER A 736 8.01 13.56 -44.17
N SER A 737 6.77 14.03 -44.39
CA SER A 737 6.50 15.36 -44.94
C SER A 737 6.47 16.48 -43.90
N GLY A 738 6.72 16.17 -42.62
CA GLY A 738 6.75 17.15 -41.53
C GLY A 738 5.36 17.56 -41.01
N THR A 739 4.28 16.90 -41.45
CA THR A 739 2.90 17.15 -41.01
C THR A 739 2.44 16.18 -39.93
N PRO A 740 1.41 16.53 -39.14
CA PRO A 740 0.75 15.57 -38.23
C PRO A 740 0.22 14.34 -39.00
N LEU A 741 0.09 13.22 -38.28
CA LEU A 741 -0.46 11.97 -38.84
C LEU A 741 -2.00 12.01 -38.77
N ASP A 742 -2.64 12.55 -39.80
CA ASP A 742 -4.10 12.73 -39.88
C ASP A 742 -4.82 11.63 -40.69
N ASP A 743 -4.11 10.89 -41.54
CA ASP A 743 -4.70 9.82 -42.34
C ASP A 743 -5.09 8.61 -41.48
N ALA A 744 -6.38 8.30 -41.40
CA ALA A 744 -6.92 7.20 -40.61
C ALA A 744 -6.37 5.82 -41.02
N ARG A 745 -6.06 5.60 -42.29
CA ARG A 745 -5.47 4.35 -42.79
C ARG A 745 -4.03 4.20 -42.28
N HIS A 746 -3.27 5.27 -42.36
CA HIS A 746 -1.89 5.29 -41.86
C HIS A 746 -1.87 5.11 -40.35
N ARG A 747 -2.77 5.76 -39.59
CA ARG A 747 -2.94 5.52 -38.12
C ARG A 747 -3.19 4.06 -37.84
N ALA A 748 -4.10 3.39 -38.57
CA ALA A 748 -4.41 1.98 -38.36
C ALA A 748 -3.20 1.05 -38.62
N GLU A 749 -2.36 1.37 -39.63
CA GLU A 749 -1.13 0.60 -39.87
C GLU A 749 -0.07 0.83 -38.79
N VAL A 750 0.08 2.06 -38.30
CA VAL A 750 0.98 2.37 -37.19
C VAL A 750 0.54 1.63 -35.91
N GLU A 751 -0.74 1.67 -35.57
CA GLU A 751 -1.29 0.94 -34.43
C GLU A 751 -1.01 -0.57 -34.55
N ARG A 752 -1.28 -1.16 -35.71
CA ARG A 752 -1.03 -2.57 -36.00
C ARG A 752 0.44 -2.94 -35.85
N ALA A 753 1.35 -2.12 -36.34
CA ALA A 753 2.78 -2.34 -36.28
C ALA A 753 3.30 -2.26 -34.85
N ILE A 754 2.83 -1.28 -34.05
CA ILE A 754 3.19 -1.14 -32.64
C ILE A 754 2.65 -2.33 -31.84
N LEU A 755 1.38 -2.70 -32.00
CA LEU A 755 0.79 -3.83 -31.30
C LEU A 755 1.49 -5.16 -31.65
N PHE A 756 1.87 -5.34 -32.92
CA PHE A 756 2.68 -6.50 -33.35
C PHE A 756 4.07 -6.50 -32.68
N ALA A 757 4.75 -5.36 -32.67
CA ALA A 757 6.05 -5.22 -32.01
C ALA A 757 6.00 -5.51 -30.50
N LEU A 758 4.86 -5.22 -29.85
CA LEU A 758 4.62 -5.50 -28.43
C LEU A 758 4.27 -6.97 -28.18
N GLY A 759 3.57 -7.65 -29.11
CA GLY A 759 3.18 -9.06 -29.00
C GLY A 759 4.29 -10.05 -29.38
N SER A 760 5.25 -9.68 -30.19
CA SER A 760 6.37 -10.53 -30.65
C SER A 760 7.44 -10.79 -29.58
N GLY A 761 7.23 -10.36 -28.36
CA GLY A 761 8.12 -10.58 -27.22
C GLY A 761 7.71 -11.74 -26.27
N THR A 762 6.74 -12.58 -26.67
CA THR A 762 6.32 -13.77 -25.90
C THR A 762 6.99 -15.03 -26.42
#